data_3eb7fbed5176a06d0b6bfa62a766b00c
#
_entry.id   3eb7fbed5176a06d0b6bfa62a766b00c
#
_cell.length_a   1.000
_cell.length_b   1.000
_cell.length_c   1.000
_cell.angle_alpha   90.00
_cell.angle_beta   90.00
_cell.angle_gamma   90.00
#
_symmetry.space_group_name_H-M   'P 1'
#
loop_
_entity.id
_entity.type
_entity.pdbx_description
1 polymer ?
#
loop_
_entity_poly.entity_id
_entity_poly.type
_entity_poly.pdbx_seq_one_letter_code
_entity_poly.pdbx_strand_id
1 'polypeptide(L)'
;MRREEIELLAPAGSYEGFEAAIGAGADAVYVGGAAFGARAYAKNFGEEELLRAIDTAHIHGRKLYLTVNTLLKNRELSEQLYDYLLPYYKEGLDAVIVQDMGVFKMIREMFPGMHLHASTQMTVTGPEGMKFLEEQGASRVVTARELSLEEIRRMHETSPIEIESFVHGALCYSYSGQCLMSSILGGRSGNRGRCAQPCRLPYQTALCCGENGRRSEKRKAQELCPLSLKDISTIEILPQILEAGVTSLKIEGRMKQPGYTAGVTSVYRKYLDLLFEKGAENYRVAEEDKRYLLDLFNRGGSCTGYYQMQNGPSMMAFSNEKKTGDVSPVLRKKKEKIQGTFILFPGSPAILDVSCRGIHGFASVGEVQYAQNQPLTEERIRSQMEKLGNTEYEWENLEIQMDENIFIPMKMLNEARREALESLGNELLKPYKREENNGKKRLSEDAGRKADSPKQKNLPIYISCEEKSTALALYKREGIHGMYLNADAMEVCLDDCVSRGMEMYLSLPHIMRGEMPRELLTRIREWMDRGMTGFLVRNLETFAVLRKAGLAEKCVLDHSMYTWNDEAADFWKDQKVLRNTVPLELNEGEIRHRDNRDSEMLIYGYLPLMISAQCVHKNLYGCNHKEEGVTLKDRYDKEFTAKCICNPWKTENTDFCIPCYNIIYNSIPYGLLKEKSQIDRLGVSSLRLAFTIEKPQDAVKIYEEFRAVYRDGKNPPKREYTKGHFKRGAE
;
A
#
# COMPACT_ATOMS: atom_id res chain seq x y z
N MET A 1 11.82 23.83 -4.10
CA MET A 1 10.54 23.62 -3.37
C MET A 1 10.40 24.64 -2.25
N ARG A 2 9.21 25.18 -2.04
CA ARG A 2 8.90 26.07 -0.91
C ARG A 2 8.43 25.23 0.27
N ARG A 3 8.48 25.80 1.49
CA ARG A 3 8.07 25.08 2.71
C ARG A 3 6.62 24.57 2.65
N GLU A 4 5.72 25.38 2.08
CA GLU A 4 4.29 25.10 1.97
C GLU A 4 3.97 23.94 1.00
N GLU A 5 4.92 23.59 0.14
CA GLU A 5 4.79 22.48 -0.83
C GLU A 5 5.16 21.13 -0.19
N ILE A 6 5.75 21.13 1.00
CA ILE A 6 6.23 19.93 1.67
C ILE A 6 5.33 19.58 2.86
N GLU A 7 4.87 18.35 2.86
CA GLU A 7 3.99 17.77 3.87
C GLU A 7 4.72 16.75 4.74
N LEU A 8 4.64 16.92 6.06
CA LEU A 8 5.04 15.90 7.03
C LEU A 8 3.80 15.10 7.43
N LEU A 9 3.72 13.85 6.95
CA LEU A 9 2.58 12.95 7.12
C LEU A 9 2.83 11.96 8.26
N ALA A 10 2.11 12.14 9.36
CA ALA A 10 2.23 11.33 10.57
C ALA A 10 1.17 10.21 10.65
N PRO A 11 1.49 9.06 11.28
CA PRO A 11 0.54 7.98 11.51
C PRO A 11 -0.30 8.22 12.77
N ALA A 12 -1.58 7.83 12.76
CA ALA A 12 -2.33 7.66 13.99
C ALA A 12 -3.14 6.34 13.99
N GLY A 13 -3.02 5.59 15.08
CA GLY A 13 -3.77 4.35 15.31
C GLY A 13 -4.88 4.52 16.36
N SER A 14 -5.01 5.70 16.96
CA SER A 14 -6.05 6.09 17.91
C SER A 14 -6.22 7.59 17.91
N TYR A 15 -7.29 8.09 18.53
CA TYR A 15 -7.53 9.53 18.64
C TYR A 15 -6.42 10.25 19.43
N GLU A 16 -5.90 9.65 20.50
CA GLU A 16 -4.76 10.20 21.26
C GLU A 16 -3.49 10.28 20.38
N GLY A 17 -3.29 9.29 19.49
CA GLY A 17 -2.19 9.31 18.51
C GLY A 17 -2.36 10.43 17.48
N PHE A 18 -3.59 10.72 17.10
CA PHE A 18 -3.93 11.84 16.21
C PHE A 18 -3.63 13.20 16.88
N GLU A 19 -4.12 13.43 18.11
CA GLU A 19 -3.80 14.65 18.86
C GLU A 19 -2.29 14.83 19.05
N ALA A 20 -1.58 13.72 19.34
CA ALA A 20 -0.13 13.71 19.48
C ALA A 20 0.61 14.09 18.17
N ALA A 21 0.11 13.63 17.01
CA ALA A 21 0.65 13.99 15.70
C ALA A 21 0.49 15.49 15.41
N ILE A 22 -0.72 16.01 15.59
CA ILE A 22 -1.03 17.44 15.39
C ILE A 22 -0.19 18.31 16.33
N GLY A 23 -0.13 17.96 17.63
CA GLY A 23 0.65 18.65 18.63
C GLY A 23 2.16 18.64 18.38
N ALA A 24 2.68 17.62 17.69
CA ALA A 24 4.07 17.50 17.28
C ALA A 24 4.39 18.21 15.94
N GLY A 25 3.41 18.82 15.28
CA GLY A 25 3.61 19.63 14.08
C GLY A 25 3.47 18.87 12.76
N ALA A 26 2.69 17.79 12.72
CA ALA A 26 2.31 17.16 11.46
C ALA A 26 1.51 18.11 10.57
N ASP A 27 1.74 18.09 9.26
CA ASP A 27 0.97 18.82 8.26
C ASP A 27 -0.28 18.03 7.85
N ALA A 28 -0.17 16.70 7.89
CA ALA A 28 -1.28 15.78 7.67
C ALA A 28 -1.16 14.53 8.56
N VAL A 29 -2.29 13.87 8.81
CA VAL A 29 -2.33 12.62 9.56
C VAL A 29 -3.06 11.55 8.75
N TYR A 30 -2.50 10.33 8.68
CA TYR A 30 -3.21 9.21 8.09
C TYR A 30 -3.65 8.19 9.13
N VAL A 31 -4.91 7.76 9.00
CA VAL A 31 -5.60 6.92 9.96
C VAL A 31 -6.21 5.68 9.31
N GLY A 32 -6.62 4.71 10.11
CA GLY A 32 -7.48 3.61 9.71
C GLY A 32 -8.81 3.70 10.43
N GLY A 33 -9.88 3.49 9.70
CA GLY A 33 -11.20 3.36 10.28
C GLY A 33 -11.51 1.91 10.67
N ALA A 34 -12.75 1.64 11.07
CA ALA A 34 -13.21 0.32 11.52
C ALA A 34 -13.09 -0.77 10.44
N ALA A 35 -13.08 -0.39 9.15
CA ALA A 35 -13.01 -1.31 8.01
C ALA A 35 -11.94 -0.90 7.00
N PHE A 36 -11.58 -1.82 6.11
CA PHE A 36 -10.80 -1.63 4.88
C PHE A 36 -9.36 -1.12 5.04
N GLY A 37 -8.83 -1.05 6.26
CA GLY A 37 -7.46 -0.58 6.53
C GLY A 37 -6.44 -1.71 6.66
N ALA A 38 -5.21 -1.54 6.10
CA ALA A 38 -4.12 -2.52 6.13
C ALA A 38 -3.46 -2.73 7.51
N ARG A 39 -4.07 -2.32 8.59
CA ARG A 39 -3.65 -2.55 9.99
C ARG A 39 -4.86 -2.94 10.84
N ALA A 40 -5.47 -4.10 10.54
CA ALA A 40 -6.68 -4.59 11.18
C ALA A 40 -6.55 -4.76 12.72
N TYR A 41 -5.33 -4.92 13.23
CA TYR A 41 -5.06 -5.07 14.67
C TYR A 41 -4.66 -3.76 15.38
N ALA A 42 -4.66 -2.61 14.70
CA ALA A 42 -4.59 -1.31 15.36
C ALA A 42 -5.93 -1.03 16.08
N LYS A 43 -5.95 -0.12 17.08
CA LYS A 43 -7.18 0.29 17.75
C LYS A 43 -8.21 0.83 16.73
N ASN A 44 -7.70 1.51 15.67
CA ASN A 44 -8.46 2.17 14.62
C ASN A 44 -9.54 3.12 15.17
N PHE A 45 -10.13 3.92 14.29
CA PHE A 45 -11.13 4.92 14.65
C PHE A 45 -12.54 4.36 14.46
N GLY A 46 -13.41 4.57 15.43
CA GLY A 46 -14.86 4.46 15.24
C GLY A 46 -15.38 5.62 14.37
N GLU A 47 -16.64 5.54 13.96
CA GLU A 47 -17.24 6.55 13.08
C GLU A 47 -17.23 7.95 13.73
N GLU A 48 -17.74 8.08 14.95
CA GLU A 48 -17.77 9.36 15.70
C GLU A 48 -16.35 9.93 15.93
N GLU A 49 -15.40 9.08 16.30
CA GLU A 49 -14.00 9.51 16.48
C GLU A 49 -13.39 10.03 15.17
N LEU A 50 -13.72 9.38 14.04
CA LEU A 50 -13.18 9.77 12.74
C LEU A 50 -13.78 11.08 12.23
N LEU A 51 -15.09 11.27 12.38
CA LEU A 51 -15.77 12.55 12.07
C LEU A 51 -15.16 13.68 12.90
N ARG A 52 -15.03 13.48 14.21
CA ARG A 52 -14.37 14.43 15.10
C ARG A 52 -12.93 14.72 14.71
N ALA A 53 -12.17 13.70 14.27
CA ALA A 53 -10.77 13.87 13.85
C ALA A 53 -10.66 14.70 12.56
N ILE A 54 -11.62 14.57 11.62
CA ILE A 54 -11.70 15.39 10.41
C ILE A 54 -11.91 16.87 10.81
N ASP A 55 -12.90 17.16 11.63
CA ASP A 55 -13.19 18.53 12.09
C ASP A 55 -11.99 19.12 12.85
N THR A 56 -11.41 18.36 13.79
CA THR A 56 -10.24 18.83 14.55
C THR A 56 -9.04 19.10 13.62
N ALA A 57 -8.77 18.24 12.63
CA ALA A 57 -7.71 18.48 11.66
C ALA A 57 -7.92 19.79 10.92
N HIS A 58 -9.13 20.06 10.43
CA HIS A 58 -9.48 21.27 9.67
C HIS A 58 -9.44 22.52 10.54
N ILE A 59 -9.91 22.45 11.80
CA ILE A 59 -9.78 23.55 12.76
C ILE A 59 -8.31 23.96 12.93
N HIS A 60 -7.40 22.96 12.94
CA HIS A 60 -5.95 23.20 13.01
C HIS A 60 -5.30 23.49 11.64
N GLY A 61 -6.07 23.61 10.55
CA GLY A 61 -5.54 23.79 9.19
C GLY A 61 -4.67 22.63 8.73
N ARG A 62 -5.01 21.40 9.16
CA ARG A 62 -4.31 20.17 8.82
C ARG A 62 -5.21 19.26 7.99
N LYS A 63 -4.58 18.25 7.31
CA LYS A 63 -5.31 17.30 6.49
C LYS A 63 -5.44 15.96 7.19
N LEU A 64 -6.50 15.24 6.88
CA LEU A 64 -6.72 13.85 7.34
C LEU A 64 -6.91 12.90 6.15
N TYR A 65 -6.16 11.79 6.13
CA TYR A 65 -6.25 10.78 5.10
C TYR A 65 -6.70 9.44 5.66
N LEU A 66 -7.71 8.84 5.05
CA LEU A 66 -8.24 7.54 5.46
C LEU A 66 -7.62 6.42 4.61
N THR A 67 -7.13 5.37 5.27
CA THR A 67 -6.68 4.18 4.55
C THR A 67 -7.84 3.27 4.19
N VAL A 68 -8.09 3.09 2.88
CA VAL A 68 -8.97 2.09 2.27
C VAL A 68 -8.08 1.20 1.39
N ASN A 69 -7.02 0.69 1.98
CA ASN A 69 -5.88 0.09 1.28
C ASN A 69 -5.76 -1.42 1.50
N THR A 70 -6.90 -2.10 1.55
CA THR A 70 -7.01 -3.55 1.48
C THR A 70 -7.67 -3.98 0.17
N LEU A 71 -7.43 -5.22 -0.25
CA LEU A 71 -8.15 -5.82 -1.36
C LEU A 71 -9.56 -6.22 -0.89
N LEU A 72 -10.59 -5.83 -1.63
CA LEU A 72 -11.98 -6.05 -1.26
C LEU A 72 -12.62 -7.18 -2.09
N LYS A 73 -13.43 -7.99 -1.44
CA LYS A 73 -14.29 -8.98 -2.08
C LYS A 73 -15.53 -8.29 -2.67
N ASN A 74 -16.16 -8.89 -3.68
CA ASN A 74 -17.36 -8.32 -4.32
C ASN A 74 -18.40 -7.81 -3.31
N ARG A 75 -18.74 -8.64 -2.34
CA ARG A 75 -19.76 -8.29 -1.33
C ARG A 75 -19.36 -7.07 -0.49
N GLU A 76 -18.11 -7.00 -0.05
CA GLU A 76 -17.59 -5.87 0.74
C GLU A 76 -17.64 -4.58 -0.08
N LEU A 77 -17.28 -4.68 -1.35
CA LEU A 77 -17.25 -3.55 -2.28
C LEU A 77 -18.67 -3.02 -2.56
N SER A 78 -19.60 -3.91 -2.94
CA SER A 78 -20.93 -3.52 -3.37
C SER A 78 -21.87 -3.14 -2.23
N GLU A 79 -21.77 -3.80 -1.06
CA GLU A 79 -22.72 -3.62 0.04
C GLU A 79 -22.25 -2.64 1.11
N GLN A 80 -20.93 -2.39 1.23
CA GLN A 80 -20.38 -1.70 2.42
C GLN A 80 -19.59 -0.43 2.10
N LEU A 81 -18.85 -0.38 0.97
CA LEU A 81 -17.89 0.68 0.72
C LEU A 81 -18.55 2.08 0.64
N TYR A 82 -19.67 2.19 -0.06
CA TYR A 82 -20.36 3.48 -0.23
C TYR A 82 -20.87 4.02 1.10
N ASP A 83 -21.63 3.22 1.84
CA ASP A 83 -22.23 3.63 3.11
C ASP A 83 -21.16 3.92 4.17
N TYR A 84 -20.02 3.21 4.12
CA TYR A 84 -18.88 3.46 4.98
C TYR A 84 -18.17 4.79 4.70
N LEU A 85 -18.03 5.19 3.43
CA LEU A 85 -17.30 6.40 3.07
C LEU A 85 -18.16 7.66 3.08
N LEU A 86 -19.46 7.53 2.87
CA LEU A 86 -20.37 8.68 2.70
C LEU A 86 -20.33 9.67 3.86
N PRO A 87 -20.40 9.26 5.15
CA PRO A 87 -20.32 10.21 6.27
C PRO A 87 -19.03 11.04 6.25
N TYR A 88 -17.89 10.39 6.01
CA TYR A 88 -16.59 11.06 5.98
C TYR A 88 -16.40 11.97 4.77
N TYR A 89 -16.95 11.56 3.62
CA TYR A 89 -16.99 12.42 2.43
C TYR A 89 -17.74 13.70 2.70
N LYS A 90 -18.93 13.61 3.31
CA LYS A 90 -19.77 14.79 3.67
C LYS A 90 -19.06 15.66 4.70
N GLU A 91 -18.35 15.07 5.63
CA GLU A 91 -17.56 15.78 6.66
C GLU A 91 -16.33 16.49 6.11
N GLY A 92 -15.92 16.17 4.88
CA GLY A 92 -14.83 16.86 4.21
C GLY A 92 -13.50 16.10 4.21
N LEU A 93 -13.51 14.77 4.43
CA LEU A 93 -12.29 13.94 4.37
C LEU A 93 -11.42 14.32 3.17
N ASP A 94 -10.15 14.66 3.39
CA ASP A 94 -9.27 15.19 2.35
C ASP A 94 -8.91 14.17 1.28
N ALA A 95 -8.54 12.95 1.68
CA ALA A 95 -8.15 11.90 0.73
C ALA A 95 -8.35 10.49 1.29
N VAL A 96 -8.40 9.53 0.37
CA VAL A 96 -8.31 8.10 0.67
C VAL A 96 -7.07 7.49 0.04
N ILE A 97 -6.41 6.57 0.78
CA ILE A 97 -5.24 5.83 0.32
C ILE A 97 -5.72 4.45 -0.12
N VAL A 98 -5.58 4.10 -1.41
CA VAL A 98 -6.22 2.95 -2.04
C VAL A 98 -5.20 2.00 -2.68
N GLN A 99 -5.43 0.68 -2.56
CA GLN A 99 -4.66 -0.37 -3.24
C GLN A 99 -5.45 -1.01 -4.40
N ASP A 100 -6.71 -1.30 -4.19
CA ASP A 100 -7.59 -2.07 -5.10
C ASP A 100 -8.08 -1.17 -6.25
N MET A 101 -7.87 -1.58 -7.51
CA MET A 101 -8.29 -0.79 -8.67
C MET A 101 -9.82 -0.72 -8.84
N GLY A 102 -10.57 -1.69 -8.33
CA GLY A 102 -12.03 -1.63 -8.27
C GLY A 102 -12.51 -0.59 -7.27
N VAL A 103 -11.89 -0.55 -6.08
CA VAL A 103 -12.13 0.49 -5.07
C VAL A 103 -11.77 1.88 -5.62
N PHE A 104 -10.63 1.98 -6.32
CA PHE A 104 -10.16 3.22 -6.93
C PHE A 104 -11.18 3.76 -7.95
N LYS A 105 -11.66 2.90 -8.86
CA LYS A 105 -12.68 3.23 -9.86
C LYS A 105 -13.98 3.70 -9.18
N MET A 106 -14.49 2.93 -8.21
CA MET A 106 -15.73 3.28 -7.52
C MET A 106 -15.65 4.61 -6.77
N ILE A 107 -14.58 4.87 -6.02
CA ILE A 107 -14.45 6.12 -5.28
C ILE A 107 -14.38 7.31 -6.24
N ARG A 108 -13.63 7.21 -7.33
CA ARG A 108 -13.57 8.25 -8.36
C ARG A 108 -14.96 8.59 -8.94
N GLU A 109 -15.81 7.59 -9.14
CA GLU A 109 -17.13 7.76 -9.73
C GLU A 109 -18.18 8.26 -8.73
N MET A 110 -18.13 7.77 -7.48
CA MET A 110 -19.15 8.02 -6.46
C MET A 110 -18.88 9.26 -5.60
N PHE A 111 -17.62 9.61 -5.41
CA PHE A 111 -17.19 10.67 -4.50
C PHE A 111 -16.35 11.75 -5.22
N PRO A 112 -16.96 12.54 -6.12
CA PRO A 112 -16.23 13.59 -6.85
C PRO A 112 -15.59 14.59 -5.90
N GLY A 113 -14.35 14.99 -6.19
CA GLY A 113 -13.56 15.86 -5.31
C GLY A 113 -12.89 15.18 -4.12
N MET A 114 -13.08 13.87 -3.91
CA MET A 114 -12.25 13.08 -3.01
C MET A 114 -10.90 12.81 -3.66
N HIS A 115 -9.81 13.23 -3.03
CA HIS A 115 -8.47 12.91 -3.55
C HIS A 115 -8.14 11.43 -3.38
N LEU A 116 -7.53 10.85 -4.41
CA LEU A 116 -7.12 9.45 -4.45
C LEU A 116 -5.60 9.35 -4.38
N HIS A 117 -5.10 8.75 -3.30
CA HIS A 117 -3.68 8.47 -3.13
C HIS A 117 -3.42 6.98 -3.43
N ALA A 118 -2.62 6.71 -4.44
CA ALA A 118 -2.22 5.34 -4.77
C ALA A 118 -1.30 4.78 -3.68
N SER A 119 -1.74 3.70 -3.02
CA SER A 119 -0.99 3.09 -1.92
C SER A 119 0.34 2.50 -2.37
N THR A 120 1.35 2.49 -1.49
CA THR A 120 2.60 1.72 -1.71
C THR A 120 2.34 0.23 -2.00
N GLN A 121 1.18 -0.30 -1.61
CA GLN A 121 0.78 -1.68 -1.90
C GLN A 121 0.39 -1.91 -3.38
N MET A 122 0.22 -0.87 -4.18
CA MET A 122 0.11 -0.97 -5.64
C MET A 122 1.46 -1.26 -6.32
N THR A 123 2.56 -1.20 -5.56
CA THR A 123 3.92 -1.51 -6.02
C THR A 123 4.32 -0.64 -7.21
N VAL A 124 4.17 0.68 -7.10
CA VAL A 124 4.56 1.63 -8.14
C VAL A 124 6.08 1.77 -8.13
N THR A 125 6.74 1.30 -9.18
CA THR A 125 8.19 1.16 -9.26
C THR A 125 8.85 2.00 -10.35
N GLY A 126 8.08 2.78 -11.11
CA GLY A 126 8.62 3.58 -12.19
C GLY A 126 7.68 4.65 -12.71
N PRO A 127 8.17 5.47 -13.66
CA PRO A 127 7.47 6.65 -14.15
C PRO A 127 6.21 6.33 -14.96
N GLU A 128 6.19 5.25 -15.73
CA GLU A 128 5.05 4.94 -16.59
C GLU A 128 3.85 4.45 -15.77
N GLY A 129 4.10 3.65 -14.72
CA GLY A 129 3.06 3.24 -13.76
C GLY A 129 2.49 4.42 -12.98
N MET A 130 3.35 5.38 -12.59
CA MET A 130 2.92 6.61 -11.94
C MET A 130 2.04 7.46 -12.87
N LYS A 131 2.47 7.66 -14.11
CA LYS A 131 1.70 8.40 -15.12
C LYS A 131 0.37 7.72 -15.46
N PHE A 132 0.36 6.40 -15.54
CA PHE A 132 -0.88 5.65 -15.72
C PHE A 132 -1.88 5.94 -14.59
N LEU A 133 -1.44 5.94 -13.32
CA LEU A 133 -2.31 6.25 -12.19
C LEU A 133 -2.79 7.70 -12.19
N GLU A 134 -1.95 8.66 -12.60
CA GLU A 134 -2.35 10.06 -12.83
C GLU A 134 -3.48 10.14 -13.85
N GLU A 135 -3.35 9.48 -15.00
CA GLU A 135 -4.39 9.39 -16.03
C GLU A 135 -5.69 8.76 -15.52
N GLN A 136 -5.59 7.87 -14.53
CA GLN A 136 -6.76 7.31 -13.85
C GLN A 136 -7.36 8.23 -12.79
N GLY A 137 -6.72 9.36 -12.45
CA GLY A 137 -7.20 10.35 -11.49
C GLY A 137 -6.58 10.27 -10.11
N ALA A 138 -5.45 9.58 -9.94
CA ALA A 138 -4.67 9.70 -8.72
C ALA A 138 -4.12 11.11 -8.56
N SER A 139 -4.23 11.70 -7.37
CA SER A 139 -3.62 12.98 -7.03
C SER A 139 -2.23 12.82 -6.41
N ARG A 140 -1.91 11.61 -5.90
CA ARG A 140 -0.65 11.29 -5.24
C ARG A 140 -0.30 9.82 -5.43
N VAL A 141 1.00 9.53 -5.57
CA VAL A 141 1.53 8.17 -5.57
C VAL A 141 2.45 7.96 -4.38
N VAL A 142 2.18 6.91 -3.60
CA VAL A 142 3.11 6.43 -2.57
C VAL A 142 4.05 5.44 -3.23
N THR A 143 5.31 5.82 -3.41
CA THR A 143 6.30 4.98 -4.10
C THR A 143 6.52 3.64 -3.41
N ALA A 144 6.97 2.63 -4.18
CA ALA A 144 7.55 1.44 -3.59
C ALA A 144 8.75 1.84 -2.72
N ARG A 145 8.87 1.21 -1.53
CA ARG A 145 9.94 1.53 -0.54
C ARG A 145 11.34 1.17 -1.02
N GLU A 146 11.42 0.37 -2.06
CA GLU A 146 12.62 -0.21 -2.62
C GLU A 146 13.31 0.70 -3.65
N LEU A 147 12.71 1.86 -3.97
CA LEU A 147 13.28 2.79 -4.95
C LEU A 147 14.44 3.61 -4.37
N SER A 148 15.43 3.85 -5.22
CA SER A 148 16.52 4.79 -4.96
C SER A 148 16.08 6.23 -5.19
N LEU A 149 16.86 7.19 -4.67
CA LEU A 149 16.64 8.63 -4.94
C LEU A 149 16.65 8.96 -6.44
N GLU A 150 17.49 8.29 -7.21
CA GLU A 150 17.59 8.48 -8.66
C GLU A 150 16.33 8.02 -9.39
N GLU A 151 15.77 6.87 -9.00
CA GLU A 151 14.52 6.37 -9.58
C GLU A 151 13.35 7.29 -9.24
N ILE A 152 13.27 7.80 -8.01
CA ILE A 152 12.25 8.76 -7.59
C ILE A 152 12.37 10.07 -8.37
N ARG A 153 13.61 10.58 -8.59
CA ARG A 153 13.84 11.78 -9.39
C ARG A 153 13.30 11.61 -10.82
N ARG A 154 13.56 10.47 -11.47
CA ARG A 154 13.01 10.18 -12.81
C ARG A 154 11.49 10.15 -12.82
N MET A 155 10.86 9.63 -11.76
CA MET A 155 9.40 9.68 -11.63
C MET A 155 8.90 11.13 -11.54
N HIS A 156 9.53 11.95 -10.71
CA HIS A 156 9.19 13.37 -10.54
C HIS A 156 9.33 14.17 -11.85
N GLU A 157 10.39 13.91 -12.64
CA GLU A 157 10.63 14.57 -13.94
C GLU A 157 9.59 14.18 -15.00
N THR A 158 8.90 13.05 -14.82
CA THR A 158 7.96 12.49 -15.82
C THR A 158 6.52 12.96 -15.61
N SER A 159 6.10 13.27 -14.38
CA SER A 159 4.72 13.59 -14.03
C SER A 159 4.66 14.61 -12.89
N PRO A 160 3.72 15.58 -12.94
CA PRO A 160 3.54 16.58 -11.89
C PRO A 160 2.80 16.06 -10.66
N ILE A 161 2.31 14.83 -10.66
CA ILE A 161 1.58 14.24 -9.53
C ILE A 161 2.45 14.21 -8.26
N GLU A 162 1.85 14.42 -7.11
CA GLU A 162 2.55 14.39 -5.83
C GLU A 162 3.20 13.03 -5.53
N ILE A 163 4.45 13.07 -5.06
CA ILE A 163 5.18 11.88 -4.64
C ILE A 163 5.25 11.84 -3.11
N GLU A 164 4.74 10.74 -2.54
CA GLU A 164 4.86 10.41 -1.14
C GLU A 164 5.84 9.26 -0.94
N SER A 165 6.77 9.39 0.01
CA SER A 165 7.74 8.35 0.33
C SER A 165 7.93 8.17 1.83
N PHE A 166 8.24 6.93 2.27
CA PHE A 166 8.48 6.64 3.68
C PHE A 166 9.84 7.13 4.14
N VAL A 167 9.86 7.91 5.21
CA VAL A 167 11.10 8.48 5.77
C VAL A 167 11.50 7.88 7.11
N HIS A 168 10.56 7.26 7.85
CA HIS A 168 10.84 6.66 9.16
C HIS A 168 9.97 5.45 9.46
N GLY A 169 10.51 4.50 10.23
CA GLY A 169 9.79 3.36 10.79
C GLY A 169 10.05 2.03 10.10
N ALA A 170 9.13 1.08 10.20
CA ALA A 170 9.34 -0.30 9.77
C ALA A 170 9.43 -0.48 8.25
N LEU A 171 10.47 -1.20 7.79
CA LEU A 171 10.56 -1.71 6.43
C LEU A 171 9.92 -3.10 6.29
N CYS A 172 9.24 -3.32 5.17
CA CYS A 172 8.80 -4.64 4.73
C CYS A 172 9.93 -5.33 3.99
N TYR A 173 10.08 -6.65 4.17
CA TYR A 173 11.08 -7.45 3.43
C TYR A 173 10.68 -7.66 1.97
N SER A 174 9.39 -7.86 1.71
CA SER A 174 8.81 -7.95 0.37
C SER A 174 8.46 -6.57 -0.17
N TYR A 175 8.46 -6.40 -1.49
CA TYR A 175 7.72 -5.30 -2.09
C TYR A 175 6.32 -5.24 -1.51
N SER A 176 5.89 -4.06 -1.07
CA SER A 176 4.57 -3.88 -0.46
C SER A 176 3.48 -4.25 -1.46
N GLY A 177 2.53 -5.10 -1.04
CA GLY A 177 1.53 -5.68 -1.93
C GLY A 177 1.93 -7.04 -2.54
N GLN A 178 3.22 -7.38 -2.61
CA GLN A 178 3.72 -8.60 -3.29
C GLN A 178 4.10 -9.73 -2.30
N CYS A 179 3.36 -9.84 -1.16
CA CYS A 179 3.62 -10.86 -0.16
C CYS A 179 2.36 -11.66 0.19
N LEU A 180 2.40 -12.96 -0.11
CA LEU A 180 1.36 -13.94 0.23
C LEU A 180 1.78 -14.90 1.37
N MET A 181 2.97 -14.73 1.96
CA MET A 181 3.51 -15.72 2.90
C MET A 181 2.64 -15.90 4.13
N SER A 182 2.23 -14.80 4.78
CA SER A 182 1.35 -14.84 5.94
C SER A 182 -0.04 -15.40 5.61
N SER A 183 -0.53 -15.11 4.42
CA SER A 183 -1.81 -15.57 3.88
C SER A 183 -1.79 -17.08 3.60
N ILE A 184 -0.88 -17.54 2.78
CA ILE A 184 -0.81 -18.95 2.37
C ILE A 184 -0.49 -19.88 3.55
N LEU A 185 0.43 -19.50 4.45
CA LEU A 185 0.81 -20.31 5.59
C LEU A 185 -0.24 -20.31 6.71
N GLY A 186 -0.81 -19.14 7.02
CA GLY A 186 -1.65 -18.97 8.20
C GLY A 186 -3.07 -18.44 7.96
N GLY A 187 -3.49 -18.19 6.73
CA GLY A 187 -4.81 -17.62 6.40
C GLY A 187 -4.89 -16.10 6.57
N ARG A 188 -3.89 -15.46 7.18
CA ARG A 188 -3.86 -14.04 7.55
C ARG A 188 -3.23 -13.19 6.46
N SER A 189 -4.06 -12.61 5.59
CA SER A 189 -3.55 -11.85 4.45
C SER A 189 -2.93 -10.50 4.86
N GLY A 190 -1.70 -10.25 4.38
CA GLY A 190 -1.06 -8.93 4.49
C GLY A 190 -1.78 -7.87 3.67
N ASN A 191 -2.34 -8.25 2.53
CA ASN A 191 -3.13 -7.37 1.65
C ASN A 191 -4.54 -7.09 2.19
N ARG A 192 -4.91 -7.74 3.29
CA ARG A 192 -6.13 -7.47 4.07
C ARG A 192 -5.84 -6.98 5.48
N GLY A 193 -4.60 -6.52 5.71
CA GLY A 193 -4.21 -5.90 6.98
C GLY A 193 -3.90 -6.85 8.13
N ARG A 194 -3.84 -8.17 7.90
CA ARG A 194 -3.73 -9.19 8.96
C ARG A 194 -2.37 -9.90 9.01
N CYS A 195 -1.32 -9.31 8.45
CA CYS A 195 0.00 -9.92 8.37
C CYS A 195 0.54 -10.40 9.74
N ALA A 196 0.92 -11.69 9.83
CA ALA A 196 1.54 -12.28 11.01
C ALA A 196 3.06 -12.04 11.10
N GLN A 197 3.67 -11.33 10.15
CA GLN A 197 5.10 -11.01 10.07
C GLN A 197 6.01 -12.27 10.05
N PRO A 198 5.78 -13.30 9.20
CA PRO A 198 6.64 -14.48 9.13
C PRO A 198 8.09 -14.14 8.74
N CYS A 199 8.34 -13.03 8.03
CA CYS A 199 9.69 -12.53 7.73
C CYS A 199 10.51 -12.13 8.98
N ARG A 200 9.87 -11.98 10.14
CA ARG A 200 10.54 -11.63 11.40
C ARG A 200 10.89 -12.85 12.26
N LEU A 201 10.61 -14.06 11.77
CA LEU A 201 10.90 -15.30 12.46
C LEU A 201 12.30 -15.82 12.10
N PRO A 202 12.90 -16.66 12.97
CA PRO A 202 14.16 -17.31 12.69
C PRO A 202 13.98 -18.44 11.67
N TYR A 203 15.00 -18.61 10.82
CA TYR A 203 15.13 -19.71 9.85
C TYR A 203 16.54 -20.28 9.88
N GLN A 204 16.64 -21.60 9.70
CA GLN A 204 17.90 -22.23 9.34
C GLN A 204 18.12 -22.07 7.84
N THR A 205 19.35 -21.84 7.41
CA THR A 205 19.67 -21.54 6.03
C THR A 205 20.71 -22.49 5.46
N ALA A 206 20.54 -22.90 4.20
CA ALA A 206 21.50 -23.69 3.45
C ALA A 206 21.50 -23.28 1.98
N LEU A 207 22.65 -23.37 1.29
CA LEU A 207 22.68 -23.21 -0.17
C LEU A 207 21.95 -24.38 -0.82
N CYS A 208 21.15 -24.10 -1.84
CA CYS A 208 20.58 -25.14 -2.70
C CYS A 208 21.71 -25.78 -3.46
N CYS A 209 21.88 -27.10 -3.31
CA CYS A 209 22.95 -27.84 -3.98
C CYS A 209 22.77 -27.74 -5.50
N GLY A 210 23.81 -27.29 -6.23
CA GLY A 210 23.93 -27.52 -7.67
C GLY A 210 24.00 -29.01 -7.98
N GLU A 211 23.97 -29.37 -9.26
CA GLU A 211 23.91 -30.77 -9.77
C GLU A 211 24.88 -31.76 -9.14
N ASN A 212 25.92 -31.34 -8.44
CA ASN A 212 26.99 -32.17 -7.86
C ASN A 212 26.80 -32.55 -6.38
N GLY A 213 25.63 -32.38 -5.78
CA GLY A 213 25.24 -33.06 -4.54
C GLY A 213 26.11 -32.88 -3.28
N ARG A 214 27.12 -32.03 -3.28
CA ARG A 214 27.92 -31.74 -2.08
C ARG A 214 27.22 -30.70 -1.24
N ARG A 215 26.57 -31.10 -0.14
CA ARG A 215 26.15 -30.18 0.94
C ARG A 215 27.37 -29.41 1.44
N SER A 216 27.46 -28.13 1.15
CA SER A 216 28.46 -27.27 1.76
C SER A 216 28.25 -27.28 3.28
N GLU A 217 29.37 -27.23 4.02
CA GLU A 217 29.44 -27.34 5.46
C GLU A 217 28.31 -26.60 6.15
N LYS A 218 27.57 -27.32 7.01
CA LYS A 218 26.65 -26.74 7.97
C LYS A 218 27.43 -25.76 8.85
N ARG A 219 27.40 -24.45 8.54
CA ARG A 219 27.64 -23.47 9.59
C ARG A 219 26.68 -23.81 10.72
N LYS A 220 27.20 -23.95 11.95
CA LYS A 220 26.39 -24.23 13.16
C LYS A 220 25.13 -23.42 13.05
N ALA A 221 23.98 -24.08 13.16
CA ALA A 221 22.66 -23.50 13.00
C ALA A 221 22.45 -22.40 14.04
N GLN A 222 22.92 -21.22 13.74
CA GLN A 222 22.58 -20.01 14.48
C GLN A 222 21.19 -19.63 13.99
N GLU A 223 20.23 -19.55 14.92
CA GLU A 223 18.89 -19.08 14.58
C GLU A 223 18.97 -17.60 14.19
N LEU A 224 18.97 -17.35 12.90
CA LEU A 224 19.00 -16.01 12.33
C LEU A 224 17.62 -15.67 11.77
N CYS A 225 17.29 -14.39 11.79
CA CYS A 225 16.12 -13.82 11.09
C CYS A 225 16.56 -13.28 9.71
N PRO A 226 16.80 -14.13 8.70
CA PRO A 226 17.43 -13.73 7.44
C PRO A 226 16.51 -12.90 6.55
N LEU A 227 15.23 -12.78 6.91
CA LEU A 227 14.22 -11.96 6.24
C LEU A 227 13.80 -10.74 7.06
N SER A 228 14.54 -10.39 8.14
CA SER A 228 14.21 -9.25 9.00
C SER A 228 15.08 -8.04 8.66
N LEU A 229 14.44 -6.93 8.27
CA LEU A 229 15.09 -5.65 8.01
C LEU A 229 15.14 -4.78 9.27
N LYS A 230 16.16 -3.93 9.36
CA LYS A 230 16.19 -2.77 10.28
C LYS A 230 15.07 -1.79 9.93
N ASP A 231 14.75 -0.91 10.85
CA ASP A 231 13.81 0.18 10.58
C ASP A 231 14.50 1.28 9.75
N ILE A 232 13.73 1.99 8.93
CA ILE A 232 14.23 3.12 8.15
C ILE A 232 14.30 4.36 9.04
N SER A 233 15.37 5.14 8.88
CA SER A 233 15.53 6.51 9.40
C SER A 233 16.33 7.32 8.39
N THR A 234 15.71 8.30 7.79
CA THR A 234 16.30 9.10 6.71
C THR A 234 16.55 10.55 7.11
N ILE A 235 16.54 10.83 8.41
CA ILE A 235 16.67 12.20 8.92
C ILE A 235 17.94 12.89 8.42
N GLU A 236 19.03 12.15 8.21
CA GLU A 236 20.32 12.71 7.75
C GLU A 236 20.33 13.03 6.25
N ILE A 237 19.47 12.37 5.46
CA ILE A 237 19.38 12.52 4.00
C ILE A 237 18.10 13.24 3.55
N LEU A 238 17.44 13.94 4.48
CA LEU A 238 16.19 14.66 4.19
C LEU A 238 16.33 15.67 3.04
N PRO A 239 17.41 16.47 2.93
CA PRO A 239 17.62 17.34 1.78
C PRO A 239 17.60 16.60 0.45
N GLN A 240 18.28 15.46 0.35
CA GLN A 240 18.39 14.67 -0.88
C GLN A 240 17.03 14.06 -1.26
N ILE A 241 16.18 13.70 -0.28
CA ILE A 241 14.83 13.19 -0.51
C ILE A 241 13.94 14.27 -1.14
N LEU A 242 14.00 15.49 -0.60
CA LEU A 242 13.24 16.62 -1.18
C LEU A 242 13.76 16.98 -2.58
N GLU A 243 15.09 16.98 -2.76
CA GLU A 243 15.72 17.24 -4.05
C GLU A 243 15.35 16.19 -5.12
N ALA A 244 15.06 14.96 -4.70
CA ALA A 244 14.55 13.92 -5.59
C ALA A 244 13.08 14.10 -6.00
N GLY A 245 12.37 15.10 -5.44
CA GLY A 245 11.00 15.44 -5.81
C GLY A 245 9.92 14.88 -4.87
N VAL A 246 10.28 14.34 -3.72
CA VAL A 246 9.31 13.91 -2.71
C VAL A 246 8.67 15.12 -2.05
N THR A 247 7.33 15.22 -2.12
CA THR A 247 6.55 16.30 -1.53
C THR A 247 5.85 15.90 -0.24
N SER A 248 5.62 14.60 0.01
CA SER A 248 5.02 14.11 1.25
C SER A 248 5.94 13.10 1.95
N LEU A 249 6.37 13.46 3.15
CA LEU A 249 7.30 12.71 4.00
C LEU A 249 6.53 11.83 4.98
N LYS A 250 6.39 10.53 4.68
CA LYS A 250 5.54 9.62 5.45
C LYS A 250 6.29 8.89 6.56
N ILE A 251 5.77 8.99 7.77
CA ILE A 251 6.22 8.22 8.93
C ILE A 251 5.38 6.94 9.04
N GLU A 252 6.00 5.75 9.11
CA GLU A 252 5.30 4.49 9.40
C GLU A 252 5.14 4.30 10.91
N GLY A 253 3.94 3.94 11.38
CA GLY A 253 3.76 3.72 12.81
C GLY A 253 2.34 3.62 13.34
N ARG A 254 1.29 3.35 12.53
CA ARG A 254 -0.11 3.28 13.01
C ARG A 254 -0.35 2.28 14.16
N MET A 255 0.50 1.28 14.33
CA MET A 255 0.43 0.32 15.45
C MET A 255 1.30 0.73 16.64
N LYS A 256 1.84 1.94 16.64
CA LYS A 256 2.70 2.46 17.71
C LYS A 256 1.89 3.29 18.71
N GLN A 257 2.49 3.50 19.89
CA GLN A 257 1.91 4.34 20.93
C GLN A 257 1.95 5.84 20.54
N PRO A 258 1.09 6.69 21.11
CA PRO A 258 1.07 8.13 20.85
C PRO A 258 2.43 8.81 21.05
N GLY A 259 3.20 8.38 22.07
CA GLY A 259 4.55 8.88 22.32
C GLY A 259 5.53 8.66 21.18
N TYR A 260 5.47 7.51 20.49
CA TYR A 260 6.28 7.29 19.29
C TYR A 260 5.91 8.27 18.18
N THR A 261 4.61 8.45 17.93
CA THR A 261 4.13 9.38 16.91
C THR A 261 4.59 10.81 17.22
N ALA A 262 4.38 11.29 18.45
CA ALA A 262 4.83 12.62 18.88
C ALA A 262 6.35 12.78 18.74
N GLY A 263 7.12 11.84 19.26
CA GLY A 263 8.59 11.92 19.28
C GLY A 263 9.18 11.94 17.89
N VAL A 264 8.77 11.01 17.00
CA VAL A 264 9.28 10.97 15.62
C VAL A 264 8.85 12.22 14.86
N THR A 265 7.57 12.59 14.92
CA THR A 265 7.05 13.75 14.19
C THR A 265 7.73 15.04 14.62
N SER A 266 7.95 15.27 15.91
CA SER A 266 8.61 16.49 16.42
C SER A 266 10.05 16.63 15.96
N VAL A 267 10.80 15.52 15.88
CA VAL A 267 12.18 15.54 15.36
C VAL A 267 12.18 15.85 13.86
N TYR A 268 11.35 15.16 13.05
CA TYR A 268 11.25 15.46 11.62
C TYR A 268 10.78 16.89 11.37
N ARG A 269 9.83 17.40 12.15
CA ARG A 269 9.39 18.81 12.08
C ARG A 269 10.54 19.76 12.35
N LYS A 270 11.28 19.57 13.45
CA LYS A 270 12.46 20.37 13.80
C LYS A 270 13.46 20.44 12.65
N TYR A 271 13.79 19.32 12.06
CA TYR A 271 14.80 19.25 11.01
C TYR A 271 14.29 19.71 9.64
N LEU A 272 13.01 19.56 9.37
CA LEU A 272 12.40 20.13 8.17
C LEU A 272 12.38 21.66 8.24
N ASP A 273 12.03 22.25 9.39
CA ASP A 273 12.06 23.71 9.60
C ASP A 273 13.50 24.24 9.54
N LEU A 274 14.44 23.54 10.17
CA LEU A 274 15.87 23.87 10.10
C LEU A 274 16.40 23.88 8.66
N LEU A 275 15.98 22.92 7.83
CA LEU A 275 16.38 22.83 6.43
C LEU A 275 15.92 24.06 5.63
N PHE A 276 14.67 24.49 5.82
CA PHE A 276 14.15 25.67 5.13
C PHE A 276 14.71 27.00 5.69
N GLU A 277 15.06 27.04 6.97
CA GLU A 277 15.68 28.21 7.60
C GLU A 277 17.15 28.40 7.20
N LYS A 278 17.95 27.31 7.24
CA LYS A 278 19.43 27.38 7.11
C LYS A 278 19.96 26.87 5.77
N GLY A 279 19.12 26.26 4.96
CA GLY A 279 19.49 25.64 3.68
C GLY A 279 20.20 24.29 3.82
N ALA A 280 20.26 23.55 2.71
CA ALA A 280 20.82 22.19 2.67
C ALA A 280 22.31 22.12 3.01
N GLU A 281 23.08 23.15 2.68
CA GLU A 281 24.53 23.20 2.97
C GLU A 281 24.85 23.23 4.47
N ASN A 282 23.97 23.83 5.26
CA ASN A 282 24.08 23.94 6.71
C ASN A 282 23.27 22.90 7.48
N TYR A 283 22.67 21.97 6.78
CA TYR A 283 21.84 20.91 7.38
C TYR A 283 22.74 19.89 8.12
N ARG A 284 22.58 19.80 9.43
CA ARG A 284 23.30 18.83 10.27
C ARG A 284 22.34 18.31 11.34
N VAL A 285 22.33 16.99 11.53
CA VAL A 285 21.51 16.32 12.54
C VAL A 285 22.36 16.06 13.79
N ALA A 286 21.87 16.49 14.95
CA ALA A 286 22.57 16.27 16.23
C ALA A 286 22.55 14.78 16.60
N GLU A 287 23.64 14.27 17.18
CA GLU A 287 23.75 12.87 17.61
C GLU A 287 22.72 12.51 18.70
N GLU A 288 22.35 13.48 19.53
CA GLU A 288 21.31 13.33 20.56
C GLU A 288 19.94 13.02 19.94
N ASP A 289 19.55 13.74 18.87
CA ASP A 289 18.29 13.52 18.15
C ASP A 289 18.29 12.17 17.40
N LYS A 290 19.43 11.77 16.84
CA LYS A 290 19.57 10.43 16.23
C LYS A 290 19.41 9.33 17.26
N ARG A 291 20.03 9.48 18.43
CA ARG A 291 19.88 8.55 19.55
C ARG A 291 18.44 8.53 20.06
N TYR A 292 17.81 9.69 20.23
CA TYR A 292 16.43 9.81 20.65
C TYR A 292 15.49 9.05 19.71
N LEU A 293 15.65 9.17 18.38
CA LEU A 293 14.87 8.41 17.40
C LEU A 293 15.05 6.89 17.54
N LEU A 294 16.28 6.42 17.80
CA LEU A 294 16.57 5.02 18.06
C LEU A 294 15.93 4.54 19.37
N ASP A 295 15.95 5.37 20.41
CA ASP A 295 15.43 5.05 21.74
C ASP A 295 13.90 5.01 21.75
N LEU A 296 13.21 5.76 20.87
CA LEU A 296 11.76 5.64 20.70
C LEU A 296 11.37 4.23 20.23
N PHE A 297 12.06 3.66 19.28
CA PHE A 297 11.90 2.27 18.84
C PHE A 297 12.87 1.92 17.71
N ASN A 298 13.52 0.76 17.80
CA ASN A 298 14.26 0.19 16.67
C ASN A 298 14.26 -1.35 16.69
N ARG A 299 14.67 -1.97 15.56
CA ARG A 299 14.90 -3.42 15.44
C ARG A 299 16.34 -3.65 14.98
N GLY A 300 17.25 -3.74 15.95
CA GLY A 300 18.66 -3.94 15.66
C GLY A 300 19.35 -2.75 14.98
N GLY A 301 18.84 -1.52 15.23
CA GLY A 301 19.30 -0.28 14.63
C GLY A 301 18.41 0.22 13.51
N SER A 302 18.88 1.25 12.79
CA SER A 302 18.24 1.84 11.62
C SER A 302 19.16 1.83 10.40
N CYS A 303 18.58 2.12 9.23
CA CYS A 303 19.30 2.32 7.97
C CYS A 303 18.54 3.37 7.12
N THR A 304 19.19 3.88 6.07
CA THR A 304 18.58 4.82 5.11
C THR A 304 17.63 4.14 4.12
N GLY A 305 17.32 2.84 4.33
CA GLY A 305 16.51 2.07 3.40
C GLY A 305 17.21 1.88 2.05
N TYR A 306 16.43 1.89 0.99
CA TYR A 306 16.93 1.68 -0.38
C TYR A 306 17.33 2.98 -1.09
N TYR A 307 17.17 4.13 -0.47
CA TYR A 307 17.44 5.43 -1.10
C TYR A 307 18.86 5.59 -1.63
N GLN A 308 19.83 5.02 -0.90
CA GLN A 308 21.28 5.13 -1.22
C GLN A 308 21.95 3.78 -1.47
N MET A 309 21.21 2.65 -1.29
CA MET A 309 21.75 1.31 -1.53
C MET A 309 20.69 0.38 -2.08
N GLN A 310 21.09 -0.54 -2.94
CA GLN A 310 20.16 -1.46 -3.57
C GLN A 310 19.68 -2.58 -2.62
N ASN A 311 20.61 -3.20 -1.90
CA ASN A 311 20.38 -4.23 -0.88
C ASN A 311 21.69 -4.60 -0.18
N GLY A 312 21.63 -5.35 0.90
CA GLY A 312 22.82 -5.88 1.54
C GLY A 312 22.68 -6.16 3.04
N PRO A 313 23.69 -6.82 3.65
CA PRO A 313 23.61 -7.25 5.05
C PRO A 313 23.54 -6.09 6.06
N SER A 314 24.00 -4.88 5.70
CA SER A 314 23.88 -3.68 6.54
C SER A 314 22.44 -3.27 6.83
N MET A 315 21.49 -3.62 5.94
CA MET A 315 20.06 -3.37 6.12
C MET A 315 19.38 -4.43 7.00
N MET A 316 20.06 -5.54 7.33
CA MET A 316 19.44 -6.68 7.99
C MET A 316 19.47 -6.56 9.52
N ALA A 317 18.38 -6.99 10.17
CA ALA A 317 18.25 -7.15 11.61
C ALA A 317 18.21 -8.65 11.95
N PHE A 318 19.36 -9.33 11.85
CA PHE A 318 19.45 -10.79 11.97
C PHE A 318 19.01 -11.33 13.33
N SER A 319 19.16 -10.58 14.44
CA SER A 319 18.64 -10.95 15.75
C SER A 319 17.16 -10.57 15.95
N ASN A 320 16.66 -9.63 15.17
CA ASN A 320 15.30 -9.05 15.28
C ASN A 320 14.94 -8.57 16.70
N GLU A 321 15.93 -8.18 17.51
CA GLU A 321 15.69 -7.63 18.84
C GLU A 321 15.02 -6.26 18.73
N LYS A 322 13.89 -6.13 19.41
CA LYS A 322 13.22 -4.85 19.59
C LYS A 322 13.86 -4.11 20.74
N LYS A 323 14.27 -2.87 20.51
CA LYS A 323 14.87 -2.01 21.51
C LYS A 323 14.06 -0.72 21.65
N THR A 324 13.86 -0.31 22.91
CA THR A 324 13.33 0.99 23.29
C THR A 324 14.20 1.51 24.43
N GLY A 325 14.56 2.78 24.37
CA GLY A 325 15.23 3.47 25.48
C GLY A 325 14.22 3.96 26.53
N ASP A 326 14.74 4.51 27.60
CA ASP A 326 13.93 5.18 28.64
C ASP A 326 13.70 6.64 28.22
N VAL A 327 12.80 6.83 27.24
CA VAL A 327 12.43 8.15 26.73
C VAL A 327 10.94 8.36 26.89
N SER A 328 10.56 9.50 27.43
CA SER A 328 9.16 9.92 27.63
C SER A 328 8.86 11.13 26.73
N PRO A 329 8.34 10.92 25.50
CA PRO A 329 7.96 12.00 24.63
C PRO A 329 6.89 12.89 25.27
N VAL A 330 7.08 14.21 25.17
CA VAL A 330 6.09 15.17 25.67
C VAL A 330 4.91 15.20 24.70
N LEU A 331 3.74 14.80 25.16
CA LEU A 331 2.50 14.97 24.43
C LEU A 331 1.98 16.40 24.65
N ARG A 332 1.97 17.19 23.59
CA ARG A 332 1.43 18.55 23.62
C ARG A 332 0.12 18.56 22.87
N LYS A 333 -0.92 19.12 23.48
CA LYS A 333 -2.14 19.45 22.78
C LYS A 333 -1.94 20.80 22.08
N LYS A 334 -2.12 20.84 20.77
CA LYS A 334 -2.08 22.07 20.01
C LYS A 334 -3.39 22.82 20.25
N LYS A 335 -3.31 24.14 20.39
CA LYS A 335 -4.45 25.03 20.38
C LYS A 335 -4.25 26.11 19.31
N GLU A 336 -5.34 26.50 18.68
CA GLU A 336 -5.32 27.59 17.71
C GLU A 336 -5.51 28.93 18.45
N LYS A 337 -4.67 29.89 18.11
CA LYS A 337 -4.73 31.23 18.66
C LYS A 337 -5.90 31.99 18.06
N ILE A 338 -6.72 32.57 18.93
CA ILE A 338 -7.87 33.36 18.54
C ILE A 338 -7.74 34.78 19.09
N GLN A 339 -8.30 35.72 18.32
CA GLN A 339 -8.50 37.10 18.77
C GLN A 339 -9.99 37.31 19.00
N GLY A 340 -10.35 38.17 19.98
CA GLY A 340 -11.76 38.45 20.25
C GLY A 340 -11.98 39.86 20.71
N THR A 341 -13.18 40.38 20.39
CA THR A 341 -13.70 41.65 20.87
C THR A 341 -15.06 41.41 21.50
N PHE A 342 -15.18 41.74 22.78
CA PHE A 342 -16.43 41.59 23.53
C PHE A 342 -17.00 42.96 23.79
N ILE A 343 -18.19 43.24 23.25
CA ILE A 343 -18.88 44.52 23.28
C ILE A 343 -20.06 44.44 24.25
N LEU A 344 -20.07 45.33 25.27
CA LEU A 344 -21.01 45.31 26.40
C LEU A 344 -21.48 46.71 26.71
N PHE A 345 -22.54 47.23 26.02
CA PHE A 345 -23.13 48.52 26.23
C PHE A 345 -24.58 48.40 26.69
N PRO A 346 -25.02 49.14 27.74
CA PRO A 346 -26.39 49.08 28.23
C PRO A 346 -27.44 49.34 27.16
N GLY A 347 -28.55 48.58 27.20
CA GLY A 347 -29.64 48.66 26.24
C GLY A 347 -29.35 47.96 24.91
N SER A 348 -28.21 47.28 24.78
CA SER A 348 -27.83 46.51 23.61
C SER A 348 -27.53 45.07 23.98
N PRO A 349 -27.67 44.11 23.04
CA PRO A 349 -27.20 42.75 23.27
C PRO A 349 -25.68 42.72 23.51
N ALA A 350 -25.23 41.81 24.35
CA ALA A 350 -23.79 41.51 24.46
C ALA A 350 -23.30 40.76 23.22
N ILE A 351 -22.31 41.33 22.53
CA ILE A 351 -21.80 40.81 21.27
C ILE A 351 -20.35 40.37 21.47
N LEU A 352 -20.07 39.10 21.22
CA LEU A 352 -18.71 38.54 21.16
C LEU A 352 -18.36 38.18 19.72
N ASP A 353 -17.39 38.86 19.16
CA ASP A 353 -16.72 38.49 17.90
C ASP A 353 -15.43 37.76 18.23
N VAL A 354 -15.22 36.62 17.65
CA VAL A 354 -13.97 35.81 17.74
C VAL A 354 -13.44 35.53 16.35
N SER A 355 -12.11 35.58 16.19
CA SER A 355 -11.51 35.31 14.88
C SER A 355 -10.29 34.42 14.96
N CYS A 356 -10.12 33.58 13.94
CA CYS A 356 -8.99 32.73 13.72
C CYS A 356 -8.62 32.75 12.24
N ARG A 357 -7.35 32.99 11.90
CA ARG A 357 -6.86 33.01 10.50
C ARG A 357 -7.73 33.87 9.55
N GLY A 358 -8.30 34.99 10.07
CA GLY A 358 -9.14 35.90 9.29
C GLY A 358 -10.59 35.43 9.08
N ILE A 359 -11.00 34.32 9.69
CA ILE A 359 -12.39 33.84 9.72
C ILE A 359 -13.00 34.23 11.06
N HIS A 360 -14.25 34.72 11.04
CA HIS A 360 -14.95 35.24 12.18
C HIS A 360 -16.13 34.37 12.61
N GLY A 361 -16.35 34.29 13.93
CA GLY A 361 -17.53 33.71 14.54
C GLY A 361 -18.16 34.72 15.52
N PHE A 362 -19.48 34.77 15.57
CA PHE A 362 -20.22 35.75 16.33
C PHE A 362 -21.20 35.08 17.27
N ALA A 363 -21.37 35.71 18.44
CA ALA A 363 -22.52 35.47 19.30
C ALA A 363 -23.15 36.81 19.74
N SER A 364 -24.46 36.81 19.83
CA SER A 364 -25.25 37.93 20.34
C SER A 364 -26.21 37.39 21.37
N VAL A 365 -25.98 37.71 22.66
CA VAL A 365 -26.72 37.13 23.77
C VAL A 365 -27.25 38.23 24.69
N GLY A 366 -28.42 38.05 25.24
CA GLY A 366 -29.02 38.84 26.31
C GLY A 366 -28.78 40.35 26.20
N GLU A 367 -29.60 41.15 26.84
CA GLU A 367 -29.43 42.60 26.90
C GLU A 367 -28.56 43.00 28.10
N VAL A 368 -27.56 43.82 27.86
CA VAL A 368 -26.71 44.41 28.91
C VAL A 368 -27.55 45.50 29.64
N GLN A 369 -27.60 45.43 30.96
CA GLN A 369 -28.36 46.35 31.82
C GLN A 369 -27.42 47.21 32.65
N TYR A 370 -27.94 48.31 33.17
CA TYR A 370 -27.24 49.04 34.23
C TYR A 370 -27.32 48.25 35.55
N ALA A 371 -26.21 48.19 36.26
CA ALA A 371 -26.13 47.49 37.53
C ALA A 371 -26.98 48.19 38.60
N GLN A 372 -27.86 47.44 39.26
CA GLN A 372 -28.66 47.95 40.36
C GLN A 372 -27.92 47.92 41.72
N ASN A 373 -26.97 46.95 41.88
CA ASN A 373 -26.22 46.76 43.12
C ASN A 373 -24.72 46.74 42.88
N GLN A 374 -24.19 45.63 42.35
CA GLN A 374 -22.77 45.46 42.11
C GLN A 374 -22.47 45.36 40.61
N PRO A 375 -21.74 46.31 40.02
CA PRO A 375 -21.35 46.24 38.61
C PRO A 375 -20.36 45.13 38.34
N LEU A 376 -20.39 44.64 37.11
CA LEU A 376 -19.37 43.72 36.60
C LEU A 376 -18.08 44.47 36.29
N THR A 377 -16.96 43.90 36.72
CA THR A 377 -15.64 44.43 36.37
C THR A 377 -15.08 43.70 35.15
N GLU A 378 -14.20 44.37 34.41
CA GLU A 378 -13.52 43.81 33.26
C GLU A 378 -12.78 42.49 33.62
N GLU A 379 -12.09 42.47 34.77
CA GLU A 379 -11.34 41.27 35.22
C GLU A 379 -12.28 40.08 35.43
N ARG A 380 -13.50 40.31 35.92
CA ARG A 380 -14.47 39.23 36.14
C ARG A 380 -15.02 38.69 34.82
N ILE A 381 -15.24 39.55 33.84
CA ILE A 381 -15.67 39.18 32.49
C ILE A 381 -14.50 38.39 31.83
N ARG A 382 -13.30 38.93 31.84
CA ARG A 382 -12.11 38.32 31.28
C ARG A 382 -11.88 36.93 31.86
N SER A 383 -11.97 36.77 33.16
CA SER A 383 -11.85 35.45 33.85
C SER A 383 -12.90 34.41 33.39
N GLN A 384 -14.07 34.83 32.92
CA GLN A 384 -15.05 33.91 32.34
C GLN A 384 -14.74 33.56 30.89
N MET A 385 -14.25 34.53 30.12
CA MET A 385 -13.86 34.32 28.71
C MET A 385 -12.62 33.45 28.57
N GLU A 386 -11.68 33.50 29.54
CA GLU A 386 -10.47 32.68 29.56
C GLU A 386 -10.71 31.19 29.78
N LYS A 387 -11.91 30.78 30.15
CA LYS A 387 -12.27 29.37 30.37
C LYS A 387 -12.44 28.60 29.06
N LEU A 388 -11.36 28.48 28.28
CA LEU A 388 -11.31 27.76 27.01
C LEU A 388 -10.83 26.27 27.14
N GLY A 389 -10.68 25.75 28.37
CA GLY A 389 -9.94 24.51 28.68
C GLY A 389 -10.25 23.29 27.80
N ASN A 390 -11.51 23.08 27.43
CA ASN A 390 -11.98 21.93 26.66
C ASN A 390 -12.17 22.21 25.15
N THR A 391 -11.67 23.36 24.66
CA THR A 391 -11.79 23.75 23.25
C THR A 391 -10.45 23.61 22.53
N GLU A 392 -10.47 23.66 21.21
CA GLU A 392 -9.27 23.66 20.36
C GLU A 392 -8.61 25.06 20.28
N TYR A 393 -9.06 26.02 21.11
CA TYR A 393 -8.66 27.40 21.03
C TYR A 393 -7.95 27.91 22.30
N GLU A 394 -7.09 28.92 22.13
CA GLU A 394 -6.51 29.74 23.20
C GLU A 394 -6.50 31.22 22.77
N TRP A 395 -6.70 32.12 23.75
CA TRP A 395 -6.66 33.54 23.45
C TRP A 395 -5.22 34.01 23.13
N GLU A 396 -5.07 34.63 21.97
CA GLU A 396 -3.92 35.46 21.67
C GLU A 396 -4.15 36.88 22.16
N ASN A 397 -5.36 37.41 21.96
CA ASN A 397 -5.83 38.69 22.45
C ASN A 397 -7.35 38.68 22.67
N LEU A 398 -7.78 39.30 23.74
CA LEU A 398 -9.20 39.55 24.02
C LEU A 398 -9.38 41.01 24.45
N GLU A 399 -10.02 41.81 23.61
CA GLU A 399 -10.43 43.19 23.90
C GLU A 399 -11.85 43.17 24.49
N ILE A 400 -12.04 43.91 25.57
CA ILE A 400 -13.35 44.07 26.21
C ILE A 400 -13.73 45.56 26.12
N GLN A 401 -14.77 45.85 25.34
CA GLN A 401 -15.33 47.18 25.17
C GLN A 401 -16.62 47.26 26.00
N MET A 402 -16.59 47.96 27.10
CA MET A 402 -17.72 48.03 28.03
C MET A 402 -17.91 49.43 28.62
N ASP A 403 -19.13 49.71 28.98
CA ASP A 403 -19.45 50.90 29.78
C ASP A 403 -19.21 50.67 31.27
N GLU A 404 -19.08 51.73 32.03
CA GLU A 404 -19.07 51.68 33.49
C GLU A 404 -20.46 51.29 34.03
N ASN A 405 -20.50 50.61 35.17
CA ASN A 405 -21.73 50.28 35.89
C ASN A 405 -22.71 49.33 35.14
N ILE A 406 -22.19 48.36 34.42
CA ILE A 406 -23.00 47.37 33.70
C ILE A 406 -23.26 46.10 34.52
N PHE A 407 -24.34 45.41 34.13
CA PHE A 407 -24.70 44.09 34.62
C PHE A 407 -25.18 43.20 33.48
N ILE A 408 -24.69 41.98 33.44
CA ILE A 408 -25.21 40.87 32.64
C ILE A 408 -25.05 39.55 33.42
N PRO A 409 -26.02 38.61 33.38
CA PRO A 409 -25.92 37.35 34.09
C PRO A 409 -24.71 36.55 33.65
N MET A 410 -24.00 35.93 34.58
CA MET A 410 -22.84 35.07 34.29
C MET A 410 -23.14 33.93 33.31
N LYS A 411 -24.40 33.44 33.32
CA LYS A 411 -24.87 32.46 32.34
C LYS A 411 -24.74 32.97 30.90
N MET A 412 -25.11 34.24 30.65
CA MET A 412 -25.05 34.91 29.34
C MET A 412 -23.59 35.04 28.86
N LEU A 413 -22.65 35.39 29.77
CA LEU A 413 -21.22 35.41 29.41
C LEU A 413 -20.70 34.05 28.92
N ASN A 414 -21.10 32.96 29.62
CA ASN A 414 -20.72 31.61 29.20
C ASN A 414 -21.41 31.20 27.92
N GLU A 415 -22.63 31.62 27.68
CA GLU A 415 -23.38 31.39 26.44
C GLU A 415 -22.73 32.12 25.27
N ALA A 416 -22.43 33.44 25.41
CA ALA A 416 -21.68 34.18 24.41
C ALA A 416 -20.39 33.52 23.97
N ARG A 417 -19.58 33.09 24.96
CA ARG A 417 -18.32 32.38 24.68
C ARG A 417 -18.56 31.08 23.91
N ARG A 418 -19.50 30.23 24.35
CA ARG A 418 -19.80 28.95 23.70
C ARG A 418 -20.30 29.16 22.28
N GLU A 419 -21.28 30.05 22.08
CA GLU A 419 -21.89 30.28 20.77
C GLU A 419 -20.93 30.95 19.78
N ALA A 420 -20.09 31.89 20.23
CA ALA A 420 -19.08 32.50 19.37
C ALA A 420 -18.04 31.51 18.91
N LEU A 421 -17.55 30.60 19.80
CA LEU A 421 -16.60 29.55 19.44
C LEU A 421 -17.23 28.50 18.55
N GLU A 422 -18.49 28.13 18.77
CA GLU A 422 -19.24 27.21 17.90
C GLU A 422 -19.46 27.83 16.51
N SER A 423 -19.85 29.09 16.44
CA SER A 423 -19.96 29.84 15.19
C SER A 423 -18.63 29.87 14.44
N LEU A 424 -17.52 30.20 15.13
CA LEU A 424 -16.18 30.18 14.54
C LEU A 424 -15.83 28.82 13.99
N GLY A 425 -16.05 27.74 14.76
CA GLY A 425 -15.82 26.38 14.34
C GLY A 425 -16.59 26.03 13.06
N ASN A 426 -17.88 26.37 13.01
CA ASN A 426 -18.72 26.11 11.84
C ASN A 426 -18.23 26.88 10.59
N GLU A 427 -17.83 28.14 10.71
CA GLU A 427 -17.31 28.91 9.58
C GLU A 427 -15.92 28.40 9.12
N LEU A 428 -15.07 27.96 10.05
CA LEU A 428 -13.78 27.29 9.72
C LEU A 428 -13.98 25.98 8.97
N LEU A 429 -15.00 25.19 9.30
CA LEU A 429 -15.29 23.88 8.72
C LEU A 429 -16.08 23.96 7.41
N LYS A 430 -16.85 25.02 7.21
CA LYS A 430 -17.76 25.19 6.05
C LYS A 430 -17.11 24.95 4.67
N PRO A 431 -15.88 25.41 4.38
CA PRO A 431 -15.23 25.16 3.08
C PRO A 431 -14.94 23.70 2.78
N TYR A 432 -14.87 22.84 3.79
CA TYR A 432 -14.53 21.43 3.66
C TYR A 432 -15.76 20.52 3.49
N LYS A 433 -16.92 20.95 4.03
CA LYS A 433 -18.15 20.14 3.95
C LYS A 433 -18.59 19.94 2.50
N ARG A 434 -19.06 18.74 2.19
CA ARG A 434 -19.54 18.38 0.86
C ARG A 434 -20.98 17.88 0.92
N GLU A 435 -21.73 18.18 -0.14
CA GLU A 435 -23.06 17.62 -0.32
C GLU A 435 -22.99 16.22 -0.93
N GLU A 436 -23.97 15.40 -0.61
CA GLU A 436 -24.13 14.11 -1.25
C GLU A 436 -24.47 14.30 -2.75
N ASN A 437 -23.65 13.69 -3.60
CA ASN A 437 -23.95 13.71 -5.03
C ASN A 437 -25.10 12.74 -5.31
N ASN A 438 -26.30 13.26 -5.63
CA ASN A 438 -27.47 12.48 -6.00
C ASN A 438 -27.30 11.67 -7.32
N GLY A 439 -26.10 11.69 -7.90
CA GLY A 439 -25.70 10.96 -9.08
C GLY A 439 -25.33 9.52 -8.80
N LYS A 440 -26.32 8.65 -8.71
CA LYS A 440 -26.22 7.22 -8.87
C LYS A 440 -25.49 6.45 -7.74
N LYS A 441 -26.26 5.98 -6.79
CA LYS A 441 -26.05 4.68 -6.16
C LYS A 441 -26.04 3.63 -7.29
N ARG A 442 -24.94 3.46 -8.00
CA ARG A 442 -24.71 2.35 -8.91
C ARG A 442 -24.36 1.12 -8.10
N LEU A 443 -25.35 0.66 -7.34
CA LEU A 443 -25.45 -0.75 -7.09
C LEU A 443 -25.84 -1.31 -8.45
N SER A 444 -24.94 -2.03 -9.08
CA SER A 444 -25.30 -2.84 -10.22
C SER A 444 -26.41 -3.77 -9.73
N GLU A 445 -27.63 -3.57 -10.22
CA GLU A 445 -28.72 -4.56 -10.06
C GLU A 445 -28.30 -5.94 -10.60
N ASP A 446 -27.16 -6.00 -11.24
CA ASP A 446 -26.46 -7.18 -11.75
C ASP A 446 -25.55 -7.91 -10.74
N ALA A 447 -25.36 -7.41 -9.50
CA ALA A 447 -24.57 -8.10 -8.45
C ALA A 447 -25.17 -9.47 -8.04
N GLY A 448 -26.25 -9.87 -8.65
CA GLY A 448 -26.94 -11.15 -8.46
C GLY A 448 -26.98 -12.06 -9.68
N ARG A 449 -26.30 -11.74 -10.78
CA ARG A 449 -26.21 -12.67 -11.90
C ARG A 449 -25.41 -13.89 -11.48
N LYS A 450 -26.11 -14.91 -10.97
CA LYS A 450 -25.63 -16.28 -10.98
C LYS A 450 -25.24 -16.57 -12.43
N ALA A 451 -23.95 -16.61 -12.68
CA ALA A 451 -23.45 -17.22 -13.89
C ALA A 451 -23.73 -18.73 -13.78
N ASP A 452 -24.92 -19.15 -14.14
CA ASP A 452 -25.11 -20.51 -14.63
C ASP A 452 -24.35 -20.58 -15.96
N SER A 453 -23.04 -20.53 -15.86
CA SER A 453 -22.15 -20.77 -17.00
C SER A 453 -22.34 -22.22 -17.41
N PRO A 454 -22.67 -22.50 -18.68
CA PRO A 454 -22.76 -23.86 -19.13
C PRO A 454 -21.47 -24.60 -18.80
N LYS A 455 -21.56 -25.82 -18.27
CA LYS A 455 -20.41 -26.66 -17.94
C LYS A 455 -19.46 -26.68 -19.15
N GLN A 456 -18.39 -25.94 -19.10
CA GLN A 456 -17.38 -25.96 -20.14
C GLN A 456 -16.57 -27.25 -19.98
N LYS A 457 -16.78 -28.18 -20.91
CA LYS A 457 -15.93 -29.37 -21.00
C LYS A 457 -14.66 -29.02 -21.78
N ASN A 458 -13.51 -29.47 -21.27
CA ASN A 458 -12.19 -29.34 -21.94
C ASN A 458 -11.62 -27.92 -22.06
N LEU A 459 -11.56 -27.19 -20.94
CA LEU A 459 -10.88 -25.89 -20.88
C LEU A 459 -9.45 -25.93 -21.45
N PRO A 460 -9.00 -24.94 -22.23
CA PRO A 460 -7.62 -24.89 -22.73
C PRO A 460 -6.62 -24.88 -21.58
N ILE A 461 -5.52 -25.64 -21.74
CA ILE A 461 -4.45 -25.73 -20.74
C ILE A 461 -3.25 -24.94 -21.23
N TYR A 462 -2.82 -23.98 -20.43
CA TYR A 462 -1.61 -23.19 -20.62
C TYR A 462 -0.52 -23.65 -19.65
N ILE A 463 0.74 -23.45 -20.03
CA ILE A 463 1.89 -23.74 -19.19
C ILE A 463 2.75 -22.49 -19.06
N SER A 464 3.12 -22.12 -17.85
CA SER A 464 4.18 -21.12 -17.63
C SER A 464 5.44 -21.79 -17.10
N CYS A 465 6.61 -21.42 -17.67
CA CYS A 465 7.92 -21.94 -17.28
C CYS A 465 8.86 -20.77 -16.95
N GLU A 466 9.43 -20.81 -15.73
CA GLU A 466 10.46 -19.85 -15.32
C GLU A 466 11.88 -20.28 -15.75
N GLU A 467 12.06 -21.56 -16.12
CA GLU A 467 13.34 -22.13 -16.56
C GLU A 467 13.26 -22.61 -18.00
N LYS A 468 14.27 -22.25 -18.80
CA LYS A 468 14.42 -22.68 -20.20
C LYS A 468 14.44 -24.20 -20.34
N SER A 469 15.17 -24.90 -19.46
CA SER A 469 15.27 -26.37 -19.47
C SER A 469 13.92 -27.06 -19.29
N THR A 470 13.06 -26.50 -18.42
CA THR A 470 11.70 -27.00 -18.19
C THR A 470 10.80 -26.71 -19.40
N ALA A 471 10.92 -25.53 -19.99
CA ALA A 471 10.20 -25.19 -21.23
C ALA A 471 10.55 -26.18 -22.35
N LEU A 472 11.84 -26.48 -22.56
CA LEU A 472 12.31 -27.42 -23.59
C LEU A 472 11.85 -28.88 -23.35
N ALA A 473 11.59 -29.25 -22.10
CA ALA A 473 11.05 -30.59 -21.79
C ALA A 473 9.54 -30.73 -22.06
N LEU A 474 8.82 -29.57 -22.06
CA LEU A 474 7.36 -29.54 -22.14
C LEU A 474 6.79 -29.10 -23.49
N TYR A 475 7.44 -28.19 -24.24
CA TYR A 475 6.85 -27.52 -25.40
C TYR A 475 6.39 -28.47 -26.53
N LYS A 476 6.92 -29.71 -26.62
CA LYS A 476 6.49 -30.71 -27.60
C LYS A 476 5.39 -31.65 -27.10
N ARG A 477 4.89 -31.47 -25.85
CA ARG A 477 3.86 -32.34 -25.31
C ARG A 477 2.49 -32.01 -25.90
N GLU A 478 1.68 -33.04 -26.10
CA GLU A 478 0.34 -32.91 -26.62
C GLU A 478 -0.63 -32.33 -25.60
N GLY A 479 -1.64 -31.59 -26.09
CA GLY A 479 -2.72 -31.05 -25.27
C GLY A 479 -2.41 -29.69 -24.60
N ILE A 480 -1.23 -29.12 -24.87
CA ILE A 480 -0.87 -27.73 -24.48
C ILE A 480 -1.48 -26.79 -25.51
N HIS A 481 -2.29 -25.83 -25.04
CA HIS A 481 -2.92 -24.81 -25.88
C HIS A 481 -1.97 -23.62 -26.12
N GLY A 482 -1.21 -23.25 -25.10
CA GLY A 482 -0.25 -22.15 -25.19
C GLY A 482 0.76 -22.17 -24.06
N MET A 483 1.81 -21.35 -24.18
CA MET A 483 2.88 -21.26 -23.22
C MET A 483 3.23 -19.81 -22.88
N TYR A 484 3.56 -19.58 -21.61
CA TYR A 484 4.15 -18.36 -21.09
C TYR A 484 5.63 -18.63 -20.82
N LEU A 485 6.51 -18.00 -21.56
CA LEU A 485 7.96 -18.25 -21.52
C LEU A 485 8.73 -16.93 -21.30
N ASN A 486 9.88 -17.04 -20.65
CA ASN A 486 10.85 -15.94 -20.60
C ASN A 486 11.59 -15.78 -21.93
N ALA A 487 12.40 -14.72 -22.07
CA ALA A 487 13.02 -14.35 -23.34
C ALA A 487 13.95 -15.41 -23.93
N ASP A 488 14.74 -16.11 -23.10
CA ASP A 488 15.70 -17.13 -23.52
C ASP A 488 15.04 -18.45 -23.96
N ALA A 489 13.89 -18.77 -23.38
CA ALA A 489 13.09 -19.91 -23.81
C ALA A 489 12.23 -19.59 -25.05
N MET A 490 11.69 -18.36 -25.14
CA MET A 490 10.90 -17.89 -26.27
C MET A 490 11.67 -18.04 -27.57
N GLU A 491 12.93 -17.59 -27.61
CA GLU A 491 13.77 -17.67 -28.81
C GLU A 491 13.87 -19.06 -29.42
N VAL A 492 13.91 -20.08 -28.56
CA VAL A 492 14.10 -21.46 -29.01
C VAL A 492 12.80 -22.17 -29.34
N CYS A 493 11.70 -21.82 -28.67
CA CYS A 493 10.45 -22.57 -28.78
C CYS A 493 9.44 -21.97 -29.74
N LEU A 494 9.56 -20.68 -30.09
CA LEU A 494 8.51 -19.89 -30.75
C LEU A 494 8.05 -20.54 -32.07
N ASP A 495 8.94 -20.73 -33.01
CA ASP A 495 8.56 -21.15 -34.38
C ASP A 495 7.91 -22.54 -34.40
N ASP A 496 8.48 -23.51 -33.66
CA ASP A 496 7.91 -24.87 -33.56
C ASP A 496 6.54 -24.84 -32.88
N CYS A 497 6.35 -24.04 -31.81
CA CYS A 497 5.07 -23.90 -31.12
C CYS A 497 4.01 -23.22 -32.01
N VAL A 498 4.36 -22.12 -32.69
CA VAL A 498 3.45 -21.40 -33.59
C VAL A 498 3.05 -22.28 -34.77
N SER A 499 3.99 -23.03 -35.38
CA SER A 499 3.68 -23.96 -36.46
C SER A 499 2.68 -25.05 -36.07
N ARG A 500 2.58 -25.36 -34.78
CA ARG A 500 1.64 -26.32 -34.18
C ARG A 500 0.33 -25.64 -33.70
N GLY A 501 0.15 -24.36 -33.98
CA GLY A 501 -1.04 -23.60 -33.58
C GLY A 501 -1.14 -23.25 -32.09
N MET A 502 -0.01 -23.24 -31.37
CA MET A 502 0.05 -22.89 -29.95
C MET A 502 0.12 -21.36 -29.77
N GLU A 503 -0.59 -20.84 -28.77
CA GLU A 503 -0.45 -19.46 -28.35
C GLU A 503 0.82 -19.25 -27.52
N MET A 504 1.62 -18.24 -27.87
CA MET A 504 2.90 -17.97 -27.23
C MET A 504 2.94 -16.61 -26.57
N TYR A 505 3.20 -16.57 -25.28
CA TYR A 505 3.23 -15.35 -24.47
C TYR A 505 4.59 -15.14 -23.83
N LEU A 506 5.13 -13.94 -23.93
CA LEU A 506 6.35 -13.55 -23.21
C LEU A 506 6.03 -13.27 -21.73
N SER A 507 6.60 -14.07 -20.83
CA SER A 507 6.54 -13.79 -19.38
C SER A 507 7.49 -12.64 -19.04
N LEU A 508 6.94 -11.53 -18.58
CA LEU A 508 7.73 -10.38 -18.15
C LEU A 508 8.08 -10.49 -16.66
N PRO A 509 9.12 -9.79 -16.18
CA PRO A 509 9.57 -9.86 -14.80
C PRO A 509 8.46 -9.55 -13.78
N HIS A 510 8.55 -10.13 -12.57
CA HIS A 510 7.61 -9.82 -11.48
C HIS A 510 7.68 -8.35 -11.06
N ILE A 511 8.85 -7.76 -11.11
CA ILE A 511 9.09 -6.34 -10.82
C ILE A 511 9.89 -5.74 -11.98
N MET A 512 9.42 -4.61 -12.45
CA MET A 512 10.15 -3.77 -13.39
C MET A 512 10.62 -2.50 -12.68
N ARG A 513 11.92 -2.25 -12.74
CA ARG A 513 12.58 -1.02 -12.30
C ARG A 513 13.52 -0.57 -13.41
N GLY A 514 13.45 0.70 -13.74
CA GLY A 514 14.16 1.21 -14.90
C GLY A 514 13.49 0.85 -16.25
N GLU A 515 14.17 1.10 -17.32
CA GLU A 515 13.65 0.91 -18.69
C GLU A 515 13.76 -0.56 -19.15
N MET A 516 12.85 -0.94 -20.04
CA MET A 516 12.96 -2.22 -20.73
C MET A 516 14.19 -2.16 -21.68
N PRO A 517 15.06 -3.20 -21.69
CA PRO A 517 16.24 -3.21 -22.56
C PRO A 517 15.86 -3.03 -24.04
N ARG A 518 16.57 -2.16 -24.74
CA ARG A 518 16.30 -1.86 -26.17
C ARG A 518 16.40 -3.11 -27.06
N GLU A 519 17.36 -3.97 -26.78
CA GLU A 519 17.51 -5.25 -27.46
C GLU A 519 16.27 -6.14 -27.29
N LEU A 520 15.69 -6.18 -26.09
CA LEU A 520 14.47 -6.93 -25.83
C LEU A 520 13.28 -6.32 -26.60
N LEU A 521 13.18 -4.99 -26.69
CA LEU A 521 12.14 -4.32 -27.48
C LEU A 521 12.24 -4.66 -28.97
N THR A 522 13.45 -4.78 -29.52
CA THR A 522 13.69 -5.21 -30.90
C THR A 522 13.25 -6.66 -31.07
N ARG A 523 13.69 -7.56 -30.20
CA ARG A 523 13.32 -8.98 -30.24
C ARG A 523 11.81 -9.20 -30.06
N ILE A 524 11.14 -8.41 -29.21
CA ILE A 524 9.69 -8.49 -29.06
C ILE A 524 8.98 -8.22 -30.39
N ARG A 525 9.42 -7.23 -31.16
CA ARG A 525 8.85 -6.95 -32.49
C ARG A 525 9.06 -8.13 -33.45
N GLU A 526 10.27 -8.66 -33.49
CA GLU A 526 10.62 -9.83 -34.32
C GLU A 526 9.78 -11.04 -33.93
N TRP A 527 9.61 -11.33 -32.61
CA TRP A 527 8.78 -12.43 -32.14
C TRP A 527 7.30 -12.24 -32.48
N MET A 528 6.80 -11.00 -32.41
CA MET A 528 5.42 -10.70 -32.81
C MET A 528 5.20 -10.96 -34.32
N ASP A 529 6.15 -10.58 -35.16
CA ASP A 529 6.12 -10.87 -36.60
C ASP A 529 6.19 -12.39 -36.88
N ARG A 530 6.85 -13.16 -36.02
CA ARG A 530 6.92 -14.63 -36.06
C ARG A 530 5.72 -15.33 -35.41
N GLY A 531 4.72 -14.60 -34.92
CA GLY A 531 3.46 -15.15 -34.40
C GLY A 531 3.36 -15.23 -32.88
N MET A 532 4.20 -14.52 -32.10
CA MET A 532 4.00 -14.38 -30.66
C MET A 532 2.65 -13.71 -30.38
N THR A 533 1.86 -14.31 -29.48
CA THR A 533 0.49 -13.89 -29.19
C THR A 533 0.43 -12.65 -28.30
N GLY A 534 1.25 -12.60 -27.22
CA GLY A 534 1.18 -11.49 -26.26
C GLY A 534 2.13 -11.63 -25.07
N PHE A 535 1.68 -11.11 -23.92
CA PHE A 535 2.52 -10.94 -22.73
C PHE A 535 1.81 -11.41 -21.46
N LEU A 536 2.56 -12.02 -20.53
CA LEU A 536 2.13 -12.21 -19.15
C LEU A 536 2.69 -11.05 -18.30
N VAL A 537 1.79 -10.23 -17.76
CA VAL A 537 2.11 -8.99 -17.04
C VAL A 537 1.88 -9.17 -15.54
N ARG A 538 2.87 -8.80 -14.72
CA ARG A 538 2.90 -9.06 -13.28
C ARG A 538 2.99 -7.82 -12.40
N ASN A 539 3.17 -6.64 -13.00
CA ASN A 539 3.28 -5.36 -12.29
C ASN A 539 2.77 -4.19 -13.15
N LEU A 540 2.42 -3.11 -12.46
CA LEU A 540 1.80 -1.94 -13.07
C LEU A 540 2.71 -1.21 -14.05
N GLU A 541 4.00 -1.09 -13.74
CA GLU A 541 4.99 -0.42 -14.61
C GLU A 541 5.09 -1.11 -15.97
N THR A 542 5.21 -2.42 -15.97
CA THR A 542 5.25 -3.22 -17.21
C THR A 542 3.97 -3.05 -18.03
N PHE A 543 2.79 -3.08 -17.36
CA PHE A 543 1.52 -2.83 -18.06
C PHE A 543 1.48 -1.46 -18.71
N ALA A 544 1.86 -0.42 -17.99
CA ALA A 544 1.85 0.96 -18.47
C ALA A 544 2.77 1.15 -19.70
N VAL A 545 3.96 0.55 -19.67
CA VAL A 545 4.88 0.56 -20.82
C VAL A 545 4.25 -0.11 -22.06
N LEU A 546 3.65 -1.28 -21.89
CA LEU A 546 3.00 -1.99 -23.00
C LEU A 546 1.75 -1.25 -23.50
N ARG A 547 0.95 -0.67 -22.62
CA ARG A 547 -0.21 0.14 -22.98
C ARG A 547 0.20 1.36 -23.80
N LYS A 548 1.25 2.06 -23.37
CA LYS A 548 1.83 3.19 -24.12
C LYS A 548 2.30 2.78 -25.52
N ALA A 549 2.79 1.55 -25.68
CA ALA A 549 3.16 0.98 -26.96
C ALA A 549 1.97 0.47 -27.81
N GLY A 550 0.72 0.62 -27.35
CA GLY A 550 -0.48 0.13 -28.05
C GLY A 550 -0.70 -1.38 -27.94
N LEU A 551 -0.09 -2.05 -26.97
CA LEU A 551 -0.09 -3.51 -26.80
C LEU A 551 -0.99 -4.00 -25.65
N ALA A 552 -1.87 -3.16 -25.10
CA ALA A 552 -2.74 -3.53 -23.99
C ALA A 552 -3.60 -4.76 -24.29
N GLU A 553 -4.14 -4.86 -25.51
CA GLU A 553 -4.98 -5.98 -25.99
C GLU A 553 -4.25 -7.34 -26.08
N LYS A 554 -2.92 -7.32 -25.95
CA LYS A 554 -2.07 -8.52 -25.94
C LYS A 554 -1.61 -8.90 -24.50
N CYS A 555 -2.07 -8.19 -23.48
CA CYS A 555 -1.66 -8.42 -22.10
C CYS A 555 -2.59 -9.41 -21.39
N VAL A 556 -2.01 -10.42 -20.77
CA VAL A 556 -2.64 -11.28 -19.76
C VAL A 556 -2.14 -10.84 -18.39
N LEU A 557 -3.03 -10.43 -17.50
CA LEU A 557 -2.66 -10.02 -16.14
C LEU A 557 -2.47 -11.23 -15.24
N ASP A 558 -1.32 -11.32 -14.58
CA ASP A 558 -1.09 -12.38 -13.59
C ASP A 558 -1.78 -12.06 -12.26
N HIS A 559 -1.88 -13.04 -11.36
CA HIS A 559 -2.55 -12.94 -10.06
C HIS A 559 -2.04 -11.78 -9.18
N SER A 560 -0.81 -11.33 -9.38
CA SER A 560 -0.19 -10.19 -8.68
C SER A 560 -0.77 -8.82 -9.07
N MET A 561 -1.59 -8.75 -10.14
CA MET A 561 -2.32 -7.55 -10.55
C MET A 561 -3.68 -7.40 -9.83
N TYR A 562 -4.03 -8.34 -8.97
CA TYR A 562 -5.13 -8.29 -8.00
C TYR A 562 -6.51 -7.93 -8.55
N THR A 563 -7.04 -8.75 -9.43
CA THR A 563 -8.43 -8.64 -9.92
C THR A 563 -9.40 -9.33 -8.94
N TRP A 564 -9.50 -8.83 -7.69
CA TRP A 564 -10.23 -9.51 -6.62
C TRP A 564 -11.75 -9.43 -6.75
N ASN A 565 -12.27 -8.38 -7.39
CA ASN A 565 -13.69 -8.10 -7.54
C ASN A 565 -14.01 -7.74 -8.97
N ASP A 566 -15.32 -7.67 -9.27
CA ASP A 566 -15.81 -7.41 -10.63
C ASP A 566 -15.47 -6.00 -11.09
N GLU A 567 -15.49 -5.00 -10.19
CA GLU A 567 -15.10 -3.63 -10.53
C GLU A 567 -13.61 -3.52 -10.93
N ALA A 568 -12.73 -4.30 -10.27
CA ALA A 568 -11.34 -4.39 -10.68
C ALA A 568 -11.20 -5.10 -12.05
N ALA A 569 -11.98 -6.17 -12.29
CA ALA A 569 -12.00 -6.85 -13.58
C ALA A 569 -12.51 -5.92 -14.69
N ASP A 570 -13.57 -5.18 -14.44
CA ASP A 570 -14.14 -4.19 -15.37
C ASP A 570 -13.17 -3.04 -15.64
N PHE A 571 -12.48 -2.54 -14.59
CA PHE A 571 -11.43 -1.53 -14.76
C PHE A 571 -10.38 -2.00 -15.78
N TRP A 572 -9.88 -3.23 -15.64
CA TRP A 572 -8.87 -3.76 -16.56
C TRP A 572 -9.41 -4.08 -17.94
N LYS A 573 -10.69 -4.45 -18.04
CA LYS A 573 -11.38 -4.61 -19.32
C LYS A 573 -11.50 -3.28 -20.06
N ASP A 574 -11.79 -2.18 -19.36
CA ASP A 574 -11.79 -0.83 -19.91
C ASP A 574 -10.40 -0.43 -20.43
N GLN A 575 -9.33 -0.96 -19.83
CA GLN A 575 -7.95 -0.83 -20.33
C GLN A 575 -7.62 -1.81 -21.48
N LYS A 576 -8.62 -2.57 -21.97
CA LYS A 576 -8.53 -3.52 -23.10
C LYS A 576 -7.55 -4.67 -22.87
N VAL A 577 -7.34 -5.14 -21.63
CA VAL A 577 -6.52 -6.33 -21.41
C VAL A 577 -7.22 -7.59 -21.97
N LEU A 578 -6.41 -8.53 -22.46
CA LEU A 578 -6.91 -9.76 -23.09
C LEU A 578 -7.65 -10.66 -22.08
N ARG A 579 -7.03 -10.90 -20.92
CA ARG A 579 -7.58 -11.69 -19.81
C ARG A 579 -6.81 -11.44 -18.51
N ASN A 580 -7.34 -11.95 -17.40
CA ASN A 580 -6.70 -11.87 -16.09
C ASN A 580 -6.57 -13.26 -15.44
N THR A 581 -5.77 -13.36 -14.39
CA THR A 581 -5.64 -14.58 -13.59
C THR A 581 -6.49 -14.49 -12.33
N VAL A 582 -7.25 -15.55 -12.02
CA VAL A 582 -8.04 -15.65 -10.79
C VAL A 582 -7.16 -15.44 -9.56
N PRO A 583 -7.56 -14.59 -8.60
CA PRO A 583 -6.81 -14.33 -7.38
C PRO A 583 -6.56 -15.59 -6.54
N LEU A 584 -5.33 -15.75 -6.03
CA LEU A 584 -4.91 -16.93 -5.26
C LEU A 584 -5.48 -16.97 -3.83
N GLU A 585 -5.99 -15.87 -3.32
CA GLU A 585 -6.46 -15.72 -1.95
C GLU A 585 -7.99 -15.82 -1.80
N LEU A 586 -8.72 -16.02 -2.90
CA LEU A 586 -10.17 -16.25 -2.89
C LEU A 586 -10.49 -17.75 -2.76
N ASN A 587 -11.57 -18.07 -2.04
CA ASN A 587 -12.10 -19.44 -1.99
C ASN A 587 -13.05 -19.72 -3.15
N GLU A 588 -13.42 -21.00 -3.31
CA GLU A 588 -14.33 -21.46 -4.37
C GLU A 588 -15.64 -20.65 -4.41
N GLY A 589 -16.25 -20.39 -3.25
CA GLY A 589 -17.49 -19.62 -3.14
C GLY A 589 -17.31 -18.16 -3.59
N GLU A 590 -16.24 -17.52 -3.20
CA GLU A 590 -15.90 -16.14 -3.58
C GLU A 590 -15.61 -16.04 -5.08
N ILE A 591 -14.85 -17.00 -5.63
CA ILE A 591 -14.59 -17.07 -7.08
C ILE A 591 -15.89 -17.29 -7.86
N ARG A 592 -16.81 -18.12 -7.35
CA ARG A 592 -18.10 -18.38 -8.01
C ARG A 592 -18.98 -17.12 -8.09
N HIS A 593 -18.83 -16.18 -7.16
CA HIS A 593 -19.58 -14.92 -7.16
C HIS A 593 -18.85 -13.78 -7.90
N ARG A 594 -17.79 -14.10 -8.62
CA ARG A 594 -17.02 -13.18 -9.46
C ARG A 594 -17.25 -13.53 -10.94
N ASP A 595 -17.22 -12.52 -11.81
CA ASP A 595 -17.19 -12.75 -13.26
C ASP A 595 -15.83 -13.32 -13.69
N ASN A 596 -15.83 -14.56 -14.13
CA ASN A 596 -14.60 -15.28 -14.49
C ASN A 596 -14.50 -15.56 -16.00
N ARG A 597 -15.39 -15.00 -16.84
CA ARG A 597 -15.45 -15.31 -18.29
C ARG A 597 -14.13 -15.01 -19.02
N ASP A 598 -13.44 -13.96 -18.58
CA ASP A 598 -12.14 -13.56 -19.13
C ASP A 598 -10.99 -13.89 -18.15
N SER A 599 -11.15 -14.93 -17.32
CA SER A 599 -10.17 -15.28 -16.30
C SER A 599 -9.54 -16.64 -16.53
N GLU A 600 -8.23 -16.72 -16.38
CA GLU A 600 -7.44 -17.94 -16.35
C GLU A 600 -7.25 -18.41 -14.91
N MET A 601 -7.40 -19.71 -14.63
CA MET A 601 -7.22 -20.28 -13.30
C MET A 601 -5.92 -21.04 -13.17
N LEU A 602 -5.09 -20.65 -12.19
CA LEU A 602 -3.92 -21.45 -11.81
C LEU A 602 -4.39 -22.71 -11.09
N ILE A 603 -3.99 -23.89 -11.63
CA ILE A 603 -4.35 -25.19 -11.07
C ILE A 603 -3.15 -25.95 -10.50
N TYR A 604 -1.92 -25.51 -10.81
CA TYR A 604 -0.68 -26.08 -10.28
C TYR A 604 0.43 -25.02 -10.22
N GLY A 605 1.30 -25.10 -9.18
CA GLY A 605 2.60 -24.43 -9.11
C GLY A 605 3.14 -24.26 -7.70
N TYR A 606 4.45 -24.10 -7.56
CA TYR A 606 5.02 -23.53 -6.34
C TYR A 606 4.74 -22.04 -6.31
N LEU A 607 3.84 -21.63 -5.41
CA LEU A 607 3.40 -20.23 -5.35
C LEU A 607 4.53 -19.31 -4.86
N PRO A 608 4.73 -18.15 -5.50
CA PRO A 608 5.59 -17.11 -4.97
C PRO A 608 4.97 -16.51 -3.71
N LEU A 609 5.63 -16.71 -2.57
CA LEU A 609 5.16 -16.18 -1.28
C LEU A 609 5.63 -14.74 -1.03
N MET A 610 6.81 -14.37 -1.53
CA MET A 610 7.38 -13.03 -1.43
C MET A 610 8.20 -12.70 -2.68
N ILE A 611 8.08 -11.46 -3.13
CA ILE A 611 8.99 -10.85 -4.10
C ILE A 611 9.77 -9.75 -3.33
N SER A 612 11.10 -9.82 -3.31
CA SER A 612 11.91 -8.93 -2.47
C SER A 612 13.09 -8.32 -3.23
N ALA A 613 13.34 -7.03 -3.01
CA ALA A 613 14.56 -6.38 -3.48
C ALA A 613 15.82 -6.83 -2.71
N GLN A 614 15.65 -7.47 -1.54
CA GLN A 614 16.75 -8.09 -0.81
C GLN A 614 17.16 -9.40 -1.44
N CYS A 615 18.44 -9.71 -1.37
CA CYS A 615 18.98 -10.98 -1.82
C CYS A 615 19.44 -11.81 -0.62
N VAL A 616 18.74 -12.92 -0.33
CA VAL A 616 19.09 -13.84 0.78
C VAL A 616 20.51 -14.36 0.61
N HIS A 617 20.89 -14.75 -0.61
CA HIS A 617 22.23 -15.25 -0.90
C HIS A 617 23.31 -14.19 -0.61
N LYS A 618 23.13 -12.95 -1.13
CA LYS A 618 24.06 -11.86 -0.88
C LYS A 618 24.20 -11.52 0.61
N ASN A 619 23.08 -11.52 1.33
CA ASN A 619 23.06 -11.15 2.75
C ASN A 619 23.77 -12.17 3.66
N LEU A 620 23.80 -13.44 3.28
CA LEU A 620 24.36 -14.55 4.09
C LEU A 620 25.69 -15.07 3.59
N TYR A 621 25.89 -15.10 2.28
CA TYR A 621 27.02 -15.80 1.64
C TYR A 621 27.86 -14.90 0.71
N GLY A 622 27.43 -13.66 0.48
CA GLY A 622 28.03 -12.74 -0.51
C GLY A 622 27.41 -12.87 -1.90
N CYS A 623 27.61 -11.85 -2.75
CA CYS A 623 27.08 -11.89 -4.12
C CYS A 623 28.08 -12.58 -5.06
N ASN A 624 27.61 -13.55 -5.84
CA ASN A 624 28.38 -14.24 -6.89
C ASN A 624 27.80 -14.01 -8.29
N HIS A 625 26.75 -13.14 -8.43
CA HIS A 625 26.03 -12.84 -9.66
C HIS A 625 25.41 -14.08 -10.36
N LYS A 626 25.17 -15.16 -9.61
CA LYS A 626 24.52 -16.37 -10.12
C LYS A 626 23.12 -16.52 -9.54
N GLU A 627 22.24 -17.14 -10.31
CA GLU A 627 20.86 -17.45 -9.88
C GLU A 627 20.82 -18.67 -8.96
N GLU A 628 21.66 -18.69 -7.94
CA GLU A 628 21.71 -19.77 -6.94
C GLU A 628 20.61 -19.55 -5.89
N GLY A 629 19.97 -20.65 -5.50
CA GLY A 629 18.93 -20.63 -4.47
C GLY A 629 19.47 -20.83 -3.06
N VAL A 630 18.72 -20.34 -2.08
CA VAL A 630 18.93 -20.60 -0.65
C VAL A 630 17.69 -21.28 -0.09
N THR A 631 17.89 -22.41 0.60
CA THR A 631 16.83 -23.06 1.36
C THR A 631 16.67 -22.37 2.71
N LEU A 632 15.44 -21.99 3.04
CA LEU A 632 15.02 -21.45 4.34
C LEU A 632 14.18 -22.51 5.05
N LYS A 633 14.63 -23.01 6.18
CA LYS A 633 13.92 -24.02 6.95
C LYS A 633 13.35 -23.39 8.22
N ASP A 634 12.04 -23.49 8.40
CA ASP A 634 11.34 -22.95 9.57
C ASP A 634 11.37 -23.93 10.76
N ARG A 635 10.81 -23.49 11.89
CA ARG A 635 10.68 -24.27 13.13
C ARG A 635 9.80 -25.53 13.01
N TYR A 636 9.05 -25.67 11.93
CA TYR A 636 8.22 -26.84 11.63
C TYR A 636 8.85 -27.74 10.58
N ASP A 637 10.14 -27.61 10.34
CA ASP A 637 10.91 -28.34 9.33
C ASP A 637 10.41 -28.16 7.88
N LYS A 638 9.68 -27.06 7.60
CA LYS A 638 9.27 -26.71 6.24
C LYS A 638 10.39 -25.97 5.53
N GLU A 639 10.70 -26.41 4.32
CA GLU A 639 11.78 -25.87 3.50
C GLU A 639 11.20 -24.99 2.37
N PHE A 640 11.53 -23.71 2.40
CA PHE A 640 11.18 -22.72 1.38
C PHE A 640 12.39 -22.45 0.50
N THR A 641 12.18 -22.31 -0.78
CA THR A 641 13.27 -21.98 -1.72
C THR A 641 13.26 -20.47 -2.00
N ALA A 642 14.32 -19.79 -1.59
CA ALA A 642 14.58 -18.41 -2.00
C ALA A 642 15.46 -18.43 -3.26
N LYS A 643 14.89 -18.10 -4.42
CA LYS A 643 15.57 -18.06 -5.71
C LYS A 643 16.06 -16.65 -6.01
N CYS A 644 17.32 -16.51 -6.41
CA CYS A 644 17.87 -15.24 -6.89
C CYS A 644 17.51 -15.04 -8.38
N ILE A 645 16.98 -13.89 -8.73
CA ILE A 645 16.75 -13.46 -10.11
C ILE A 645 17.75 -12.35 -10.41
N CYS A 646 18.92 -12.72 -10.90
CA CYS A 646 20.02 -11.80 -11.18
C CYS A 646 19.88 -11.11 -12.55
N ASN A 647 19.25 -11.79 -13.50
CA ASN A 647 18.91 -11.25 -14.81
C ASN A 647 17.38 -11.36 -15.06
N PRO A 648 16.59 -10.37 -14.56
CA PRO A 648 15.13 -10.41 -14.68
C PRO A 648 14.62 -10.50 -16.13
N TRP A 649 15.37 -9.92 -17.08
CA TRP A 649 14.99 -9.87 -18.49
C TRP A 649 15.41 -11.09 -19.28
N LYS A 650 16.29 -11.95 -18.73
CA LYS A 650 16.82 -13.14 -19.40
C LYS A 650 17.39 -12.84 -20.79
N THR A 651 18.14 -11.74 -20.89
CA THR A 651 18.88 -11.35 -22.09
C THR A 651 20.34 -11.75 -21.99
N GLU A 652 21.03 -11.95 -23.10
CA GLU A 652 22.45 -12.37 -23.13
C GLU A 652 23.39 -11.27 -22.63
N ASN A 653 23.02 -10.01 -22.82
CA ASN A 653 23.83 -8.84 -22.42
C ASN A 653 23.56 -8.50 -20.94
N THR A 654 24.55 -8.77 -20.08
CA THR A 654 24.48 -8.58 -18.62
C THR A 654 25.03 -7.24 -18.14
N ASP A 655 25.45 -6.34 -19.04
CA ASP A 655 26.10 -5.08 -18.67
C ASP A 655 25.14 -4.05 -18.03
N PHE A 656 23.86 -4.33 -18.01
CA PHE A 656 22.90 -3.50 -17.29
C PHE A 656 22.73 -4.02 -15.87
N CYS A 657 23.11 -3.21 -14.88
CA CYS A 657 22.72 -3.37 -13.48
C CYS A 657 21.21 -3.17 -13.29
N ILE A 658 20.42 -4.05 -13.90
CA ILE A 658 18.98 -4.10 -13.63
C ILE A 658 18.83 -4.62 -12.20
N PRO A 659 18.04 -3.97 -11.34
CA PRO A 659 17.90 -4.39 -9.96
C PRO A 659 17.44 -5.83 -9.87
N CYS A 660 18.32 -6.71 -9.40
CA CYS A 660 17.98 -8.09 -9.10
C CYS A 660 16.98 -8.16 -7.94
N TYR A 661 16.20 -9.24 -7.89
CA TYR A 661 15.27 -9.51 -6.81
C TYR A 661 15.26 -10.98 -6.43
N ASN A 662 14.70 -11.31 -5.27
CA ASN A 662 14.48 -12.70 -4.86
C ASN A 662 12.99 -13.04 -4.90
N ILE A 663 12.72 -14.30 -5.20
CA ILE A 663 11.40 -14.93 -5.05
C ILE A 663 11.51 -16.02 -3.99
N ILE A 664 10.68 -15.96 -2.96
CA ILE A 664 10.57 -17.04 -1.98
C ILE A 664 9.36 -17.88 -2.36
N TYR A 665 9.59 -19.13 -2.72
CA TYR A 665 8.54 -20.08 -3.10
C TYR A 665 8.05 -20.90 -1.91
N ASN A 666 6.79 -21.34 -1.98
CA ASN A 666 6.19 -22.19 -0.95
C ASN A 666 6.93 -23.53 -0.84
N SER A 667 6.89 -24.13 0.34
CA SER A 667 7.51 -25.43 0.62
C SER A 667 6.76 -26.61 -0.01
N ILE A 668 5.47 -26.43 -0.31
CA ILE A 668 4.60 -27.45 -0.91
C ILE A 668 3.92 -26.84 -2.13
N PRO A 669 3.89 -27.51 -3.29
CA PRO A 669 3.22 -26.99 -4.47
C PRO A 669 1.69 -26.90 -4.26
N TYR A 670 1.09 -25.84 -4.77
CA TYR A 670 -0.35 -25.71 -4.94
C TYR A 670 -0.82 -26.68 -6.03
N GLY A 671 -1.96 -27.33 -5.80
CA GLY A 671 -2.51 -28.25 -6.81
C GLY A 671 -3.99 -28.57 -6.59
N LEU A 672 -4.78 -28.36 -7.63
CA LEU A 672 -6.23 -28.59 -7.66
C LEU A 672 -6.60 -29.84 -8.48
N LEU A 673 -5.82 -30.90 -8.35
CA LEU A 673 -5.97 -32.10 -9.15
C LEU A 673 -7.30 -32.84 -8.89
N LYS A 674 -7.83 -32.74 -7.66
CA LYS A 674 -9.10 -33.40 -7.25
C LYS A 674 -10.32 -32.50 -7.40
N GLU A 675 -10.14 -31.23 -7.70
CA GLU A 675 -11.14 -30.18 -7.70
C GLU A 675 -11.74 -29.88 -9.09
N LYS A 676 -11.43 -30.72 -10.10
CA LYS A 676 -11.89 -30.52 -11.49
C LYS A 676 -13.38 -30.21 -11.60
N SER A 677 -14.23 -30.98 -10.93
CA SER A 677 -15.68 -30.81 -11.00
C SER A 677 -16.17 -29.47 -10.42
N GLN A 678 -15.44 -28.91 -9.46
CA GLN A 678 -15.70 -27.57 -8.91
C GLN A 678 -15.24 -26.49 -9.90
N ILE A 679 -14.04 -26.64 -10.46
CA ILE A 679 -13.45 -25.69 -11.43
C ILE A 679 -14.32 -25.60 -12.69
N ASP A 680 -14.84 -26.71 -13.20
CA ASP A 680 -15.73 -26.74 -14.38
C ASP A 680 -17.03 -25.90 -14.20
N ARG A 681 -17.34 -25.47 -12.96
CA ARG A 681 -18.52 -24.66 -12.60
C ARG A 681 -18.18 -23.19 -12.32
N LEU A 682 -16.89 -22.82 -12.32
CA LEU A 682 -16.46 -21.46 -11.99
C LEU A 682 -16.56 -20.49 -13.17
N GLY A 683 -16.80 -20.98 -14.39
CA GLY A 683 -16.91 -20.16 -15.59
C GLY A 683 -15.59 -19.54 -16.07
N VAL A 684 -14.45 -20.10 -15.65
CA VAL A 684 -13.13 -19.63 -16.10
C VAL A 684 -12.89 -19.99 -17.58
N SER A 685 -12.12 -19.15 -18.29
CA SER A 685 -11.82 -19.33 -19.72
C SER A 685 -10.71 -20.35 -20.00
N SER A 686 -9.79 -20.53 -19.07
CA SER A 686 -8.61 -21.39 -19.26
C SER A 686 -7.99 -21.84 -17.93
N LEU A 687 -7.09 -22.81 -18.03
CA LEU A 687 -6.33 -23.38 -16.89
C LEU A 687 -4.85 -23.18 -17.12
N ARG A 688 -4.09 -22.90 -16.05
CA ARG A 688 -2.63 -22.78 -16.11
C ARG A 688 -1.91 -23.66 -15.11
N LEU A 689 -0.86 -24.35 -15.58
CA LEU A 689 0.16 -24.96 -14.72
C LEU A 689 1.41 -24.09 -14.74
N ALA A 690 1.90 -23.68 -13.57
CA ALA A 690 3.08 -22.83 -13.44
C ALA A 690 4.27 -23.63 -12.89
N PHE A 691 5.26 -23.87 -13.72
CA PHE A 691 6.51 -24.53 -13.36
C PHE A 691 7.59 -23.49 -13.04
N THR A 692 8.14 -23.52 -11.83
CA THR A 692 9.01 -22.48 -11.28
C THR A 692 10.36 -22.97 -10.79
N ILE A 693 10.38 -23.99 -9.91
CA ILE A 693 11.58 -24.56 -9.28
C ILE A 693 11.70 -26.09 -9.49
N GLU A 694 10.77 -26.66 -10.22
CA GLU A 694 10.75 -28.08 -10.53
C GLU A 694 11.87 -28.49 -11.50
N LYS A 695 12.37 -29.71 -11.35
CA LYS A 695 13.26 -30.30 -12.36
C LYS A 695 12.45 -30.63 -13.62
N PRO A 696 13.07 -30.58 -14.81
CA PRO A 696 12.36 -30.82 -16.08
C PRO A 696 11.60 -32.15 -16.13
N GLN A 697 12.19 -33.24 -15.58
CA GLN A 697 11.55 -34.55 -15.58
C GLN A 697 10.31 -34.60 -14.67
N ASP A 698 10.38 -33.91 -13.52
CA ASP A 698 9.23 -33.82 -12.59
C ASP A 698 8.11 -32.97 -13.20
N ALA A 699 8.46 -31.88 -13.89
CA ALA A 699 7.51 -31.04 -14.58
C ALA A 699 6.73 -31.81 -15.65
N VAL A 700 7.43 -32.63 -16.45
CA VAL A 700 6.78 -33.49 -17.45
C VAL A 700 5.82 -34.48 -16.81
N LYS A 701 6.24 -35.17 -15.73
CA LYS A 701 5.38 -36.09 -15.01
C LYS A 701 4.15 -35.45 -14.43
N ILE A 702 4.30 -34.28 -13.85
CA ILE A 702 3.18 -33.48 -13.28
C ILE A 702 2.23 -33.07 -14.39
N TYR A 703 2.75 -32.55 -15.50
CA TYR A 703 1.91 -32.17 -16.64
C TYR A 703 1.05 -33.33 -17.12
N GLU A 704 1.65 -34.51 -17.34
CA GLU A 704 0.92 -35.72 -17.80
C GLU A 704 -0.15 -36.16 -16.79
N GLU A 705 0.09 -36.05 -15.49
CA GLU A 705 -0.92 -36.33 -14.45
C GLU A 705 -2.11 -35.35 -14.51
N PHE A 706 -1.85 -34.04 -14.64
CA PHE A 706 -2.91 -33.04 -14.79
C PHE A 706 -3.67 -33.19 -16.11
N ARG A 707 -2.96 -33.42 -17.22
CA ARG A 707 -3.58 -33.71 -18.52
C ARG A 707 -4.52 -34.92 -18.43
N ALA A 708 -4.07 -36.01 -17.84
CA ALA A 708 -4.85 -37.24 -17.68
C ALA A 708 -6.16 -36.99 -16.90
N VAL A 709 -6.12 -36.16 -15.85
CA VAL A 709 -7.33 -35.83 -15.06
C VAL A 709 -8.23 -34.85 -15.80
N TYR A 710 -7.67 -33.75 -16.32
CA TYR A 710 -8.46 -32.65 -16.86
C TYR A 710 -8.96 -32.89 -18.30
N ARG A 711 -8.21 -33.68 -19.11
CA ARG A 711 -8.56 -34.03 -20.50
C ARG A 711 -9.16 -35.42 -20.64
N ASP A 712 -8.51 -36.42 -20.05
CA ASP A 712 -8.86 -37.83 -20.26
C ASP A 712 -9.87 -38.33 -19.21
N GLY A 713 -10.20 -37.51 -18.20
CA GLY A 713 -11.13 -37.85 -17.13
C GLY A 713 -10.67 -38.97 -16.19
N LYS A 714 -9.34 -39.21 -16.12
CA LYS A 714 -8.78 -40.24 -15.25
C LYS A 714 -8.82 -39.84 -13.78
N ASN A 715 -8.82 -40.83 -12.90
CA ASN A 715 -8.76 -40.58 -11.46
C ASN A 715 -7.42 -39.92 -11.08
N PRO A 716 -7.45 -38.92 -10.17
CA PRO A 716 -6.23 -38.26 -9.73
C PRO A 716 -5.30 -39.22 -8.95
N PRO A 717 -3.99 -39.17 -9.19
CA PRO A 717 -3.02 -39.95 -8.42
C PRO A 717 -2.95 -39.45 -6.97
N LYS A 718 -2.41 -40.29 -6.07
CA LYS A 718 -2.12 -39.92 -4.69
C LYS A 718 -0.88 -39.04 -4.65
N ARG A 719 -1.08 -37.70 -4.62
CA ARG A 719 -0.05 -36.70 -4.36
C ARG A 719 -0.53 -35.71 -3.31
N GLU A 720 0.39 -35.18 -2.53
CA GLU A 720 0.11 -34.12 -1.59
C GLU A 720 0.35 -32.77 -2.25
N TYR A 721 -0.72 -31.97 -2.32
CA TYR A 721 -0.71 -30.59 -2.74
C TYR A 721 -1.38 -29.72 -1.68
N THR A 722 -0.88 -28.49 -1.51
CA THR A 722 -1.69 -27.50 -0.80
C THR A 722 -2.79 -26.99 -1.72
N LYS A 723 -3.94 -26.72 -1.16
CA LYS A 723 -5.07 -26.11 -1.89
C LYS A 723 -5.11 -24.58 -1.75
N GLY A 724 -4.07 -24.05 -1.11
CA GLY A 724 -4.00 -22.61 -0.82
C GLY A 724 -5.28 -22.12 -0.13
N HIS A 725 -5.87 -21.10 -0.71
CA HIS A 725 -7.13 -20.52 -0.24
C HIS A 725 -8.38 -21.08 -0.91
N PHE A 726 -8.26 -21.94 -1.92
CA PHE A 726 -9.42 -22.43 -2.69
C PHE A 726 -10.57 -22.99 -1.83
N LYS A 727 -10.28 -23.55 -0.66
CA LYS A 727 -11.31 -24.03 0.29
C LYS A 727 -11.62 -23.08 1.43
N ARG A 728 -10.66 -22.33 1.94
CA ARG A 728 -10.84 -21.53 3.18
C ARG A 728 -10.99 -20.03 2.94
N GLY A 729 -10.40 -19.50 1.87
CA GLY A 729 -10.28 -18.07 1.65
C GLY A 729 -9.22 -17.41 2.55
N ALA A 730 -8.89 -16.14 2.25
CA ALA A 730 -8.05 -15.30 3.11
C ALA A 730 -8.92 -14.41 4.01
N GLU A 731 -8.50 -14.31 5.27
CA GLU A 731 -9.09 -13.40 6.24
C GLU A 731 -8.54 -11.99 6.06
#